data_9e39013eee0473988586ab0fe12231e8
#
_entry.id   9e39013eee0473988586ab0fe12231e8
#
_cell.length_a   1.000
_cell.length_b   1.000
_cell.length_c   1.000
_cell.angle_alpha   90.00
_cell.angle_beta   90.00
_cell.angle_gamma   90.00
#
_symmetry.space_group_name_H-M   'P 1'
#
loop_
_entity.id
_entity.type
_entity.pdbx_description
1 polymer ?
#
loop_
_entity_poly.entity_id
_entity_poly.type
_entity_poly.pdbx_seq_one_letter_code
_entity_poly.pdbx_strand_id
1 'polypeptide(L)'
;MQVRQNLIRLCEKINDGHYKITPDCAEYKVFEQWITDEQITVMLALTSMKPGFVPMIARKAGMSVKRTREVLHEITDIGLCVQVIVPKVGLEIYLLPPYTPGIFEFLLINEKFCLAHPEIAYAFHQHATTSQIEHAPNTPMGAGIMRVIPVESAIPADAEKIDNERCSKYIEENEGHLSVTPCQCRRVRKMMNEGSGDLDEGLCIFMGHVGDMFNHTGKGRPVSVAEAKALLKKAEDRGCVHQITTLHQGETFAICNCMPESCLALGVTQYYNTPATSKSNYVAEIDHEKCVACGQCTDRCANNAIQMGQKLCALTPIEHKPHELPDDIEWTPEHWNPDHRSNREYVAPEGTAPCKTACPAHIAVQGYLKLAAQGRYLEALELIKKENPLPAVCGRICNRKCESECTRGNLDRAVAIDEVKKFIADRELERDTRFVPKKLYDFSDKKIAVIGAGPAGLSCAYFLAADNYRVTVFDRNELPGGMLRYGIPSFRLEKTVLDAEIDVLKELGVIFRCGVEVGKDITIAQLREQGYDAVYLAVGARKSAALGIPGEDLRGVWGGIDFLREVNAGARPAVGKKVVVIGGGNVAMDVARTAVRLGASVTVAYRRKESDMPADPDEVAEAREEGVQFLFEHKPEAIEGRNGKVTALRCEGDKLLKCDTVLAAIGQRIDLSGLDLGELKTDEKGRVLADPVTYQTSQPDIFAGGDVLTGPKFAIDAIAQGKQAAISIHRYVQPGQSLTLGRDRLTYHAFDMENVDFDTVKRTNSTEARQVPGKSEEKAKTFRDDRLTFTEEQVRKETARCLGCGASFVDPNKCLGCGVCTTRCKFDAIHLRKRTYVESIDYFDRPKVLPEFIAGRRKRIEIRKAAER
;
A
#
# COMPACT_ATOMS: atom_id res chain seq x y z
N MET A 1 17.72 -16.29 -41.32
CA MET A 1 19.09 -15.89 -40.97
C MET A 1 19.96 -17.12 -40.80
N GLN A 2 21.20 -17.09 -41.34
CA GLN A 2 22.13 -18.19 -41.18
C GLN A 2 22.60 -18.21 -39.74
N VAL A 3 22.44 -19.32 -39.06
CA VAL A 3 22.84 -19.46 -37.64
C VAL A 3 24.34 -19.25 -37.51
N ARG A 4 24.74 -18.32 -36.61
CA ARG A 4 26.15 -17.97 -36.40
C ARG A 4 26.82 -19.04 -35.50
N GLN A 5 27.60 -19.93 -36.09
CA GLN A 5 28.25 -21.06 -35.38
C GLN A 5 29.11 -20.61 -34.16
N ASN A 6 29.85 -19.52 -34.29
CA ASN A 6 30.65 -19.02 -33.19
C ASN A 6 29.79 -18.45 -32.04
N LEU A 7 28.61 -17.88 -32.34
CA LEU A 7 27.69 -17.43 -31.31
C LEU A 7 27.11 -18.64 -30.54
N ILE A 8 26.74 -19.71 -31.22
CA ILE A 8 26.30 -20.95 -30.58
C ILE A 8 27.38 -21.46 -29.62
N ARG A 9 28.64 -21.55 -30.08
CA ARG A 9 29.76 -21.98 -29.25
C ARG A 9 29.97 -21.05 -28.04
N LEU A 10 29.74 -19.72 -28.20
CA LEU A 10 29.79 -18.79 -27.11
C LEU A 10 28.67 -19.04 -26.10
N CYS A 11 27.44 -19.23 -26.59
CA CYS A 11 26.30 -19.57 -25.75
C CYS A 11 26.53 -20.85 -24.95
N GLU A 12 27.03 -21.93 -25.60
CA GLU A 12 27.41 -23.17 -24.91
C GLU A 12 28.47 -22.94 -23.82
N LYS A 13 29.38 -22.01 -24.06
CA LYS A 13 30.48 -21.70 -23.13
C LYS A 13 30.03 -20.90 -21.91
N ILE A 14 29.08 -19.99 -22.07
CA ILE A 14 28.56 -19.15 -20.98
C ILE A 14 27.35 -19.76 -20.27
N ASN A 15 26.75 -20.78 -20.88
CA ASN A 15 25.67 -21.52 -20.24
C ASN A 15 26.16 -22.18 -18.96
N ASP A 16 25.36 -22.03 -17.90
CA ASP A 16 25.53 -22.83 -16.69
C ASP A 16 24.57 -24.03 -16.72
N GLY A 17 24.57 -24.83 -15.69
CA GLY A 17 23.69 -25.99 -15.60
C GLY A 17 22.19 -25.65 -15.53
N HIS A 18 21.84 -24.38 -15.31
CA HIS A 18 20.48 -23.90 -15.07
C HIS A 18 19.90 -23.14 -16.28
N TYR A 19 20.74 -22.43 -17.03
CA TYR A 19 20.32 -21.57 -18.14
C TYR A 19 20.99 -22.00 -19.42
N LYS A 20 20.21 -22.42 -20.40
CA LYS A 20 20.71 -22.79 -21.72
C LYS A 20 20.20 -21.82 -22.77
N ILE A 21 21.04 -20.92 -23.21
CA ILE A 21 20.76 -20.08 -24.37
C ILE A 21 20.91 -20.93 -25.61
N THR A 22 19.81 -21.16 -26.31
CA THR A 22 19.75 -21.90 -27.58
C THR A 22 19.30 -20.96 -28.71
N PRO A 23 19.49 -21.30 -29.98
CA PRO A 23 19.05 -20.45 -31.08
C PRO A 23 17.56 -20.07 -31.09
N ASP A 24 16.74 -20.82 -30.36
CA ASP A 24 15.31 -20.56 -30.27
C ASP A 24 14.98 -19.55 -29.14
N CYS A 25 15.90 -19.30 -28.22
CA CYS A 25 15.71 -18.34 -27.11
C CYS A 25 15.70 -16.90 -27.60
N ALA A 26 14.97 -16.06 -26.88
CA ALA A 26 14.89 -14.63 -27.17
C ALA A 26 16.26 -13.94 -27.01
N GLU A 27 17.06 -14.34 -26.02
CA GLU A 27 18.40 -13.81 -25.76
C GLU A 27 19.36 -14.10 -26.91
N TYR A 28 19.31 -15.30 -27.46
CA TYR A 28 20.14 -15.63 -28.64
C TYR A 28 19.85 -14.68 -29.79
N LYS A 29 18.58 -14.41 -30.06
CA LYS A 29 18.16 -13.50 -31.13
C LYS A 29 18.64 -12.06 -30.89
N VAL A 30 18.63 -11.62 -29.64
CA VAL A 30 19.19 -10.31 -29.24
C VAL A 30 20.71 -10.31 -29.46
N PHE A 31 21.43 -11.33 -28.96
CA PHE A 31 22.88 -11.42 -29.14
C PHE A 31 23.29 -11.50 -30.61
N GLU A 32 22.53 -12.23 -31.42
CA GLU A 32 22.79 -12.35 -32.87
C GLU A 32 22.73 -11.00 -33.59
N GLN A 33 21.92 -10.07 -33.08
CA GLN A 33 21.76 -8.75 -33.71
C GLN A 33 22.87 -7.76 -33.38
N TRP A 34 23.37 -7.78 -32.16
CA TRP A 34 24.25 -6.68 -31.68
C TRP A 34 25.67 -7.11 -31.26
N ILE A 35 25.94 -8.38 -30.92
CA ILE A 35 27.32 -8.82 -30.64
C ILE A 35 28.07 -9.01 -31.94
N THR A 36 29.22 -8.37 -32.08
CA THR A 36 30.09 -8.49 -33.28
C THR A 36 30.86 -9.81 -33.28
N ASP A 37 31.27 -10.28 -34.48
CA ASP A 37 32.07 -11.51 -34.61
C ASP A 37 33.46 -11.34 -33.93
N GLU A 38 34.00 -10.15 -33.90
CA GLU A 38 35.24 -9.83 -33.21
C GLU A 38 35.09 -9.93 -31.70
N GLN A 39 34.00 -9.41 -31.13
CA GLN A 39 33.66 -9.57 -29.71
C GLN A 39 33.44 -11.03 -29.34
N ILE A 40 32.72 -11.78 -30.16
CA ILE A 40 32.52 -13.24 -29.98
C ILE A 40 33.87 -13.96 -29.96
N THR A 41 34.78 -13.64 -30.90
CA THR A 41 36.10 -14.26 -31.00
C THR A 41 36.92 -14.02 -29.72
N VAL A 42 36.95 -12.78 -29.20
CA VAL A 42 37.64 -12.44 -27.96
C VAL A 42 36.98 -13.15 -26.74
N MET A 43 35.67 -13.19 -26.66
CA MET A 43 34.96 -13.90 -25.58
C MET A 43 35.22 -15.42 -25.60
N LEU A 44 35.31 -16.02 -26.82
CA LEU A 44 35.69 -17.43 -26.97
C LEU A 44 37.16 -17.69 -26.57
N ALA A 45 38.04 -16.73 -26.67
CA ALA A 45 39.43 -16.82 -26.22
C ALA A 45 39.59 -16.73 -24.68
N LEU A 46 38.65 -16.10 -23.97
CA LEU A 46 38.58 -16.10 -22.50
C LEU A 46 38.28 -17.50 -21.98
N THR A 47 38.65 -17.76 -20.75
CA THR A 47 38.24 -19.02 -20.05
C THR A 47 37.20 -18.67 -18.98
N SER A 48 36.11 -19.44 -18.92
CA SER A 48 35.05 -19.20 -17.93
C SER A 48 35.63 -19.20 -16.50
N MET A 49 35.38 -18.12 -15.75
CA MET A 49 35.80 -17.92 -14.37
C MET A 49 37.31 -18.08 -14.08
N LYS A 50 38.16 -18.06 -15.10
CA LYS A 50 39.62 -18.11 -14.92
C LYS A 50 40.30 -16.83 -15.44
N PRO A 51 41.31 -16.31 -14.71
CA PRO A 51 42.04 -15.12 -15.12
C PRO A 51 42.67 -15.25 -16.52
N GLY A 52 42.43 -14.28 -17.36
CA GLY A 52 43.07 -14.15 -18.67
C GLY A 52 43.83 -12.82 -18.79
N PHE A 53 45.03 -12.85 -19.35
CA PHE A 53 45.84 -11.66 -19.60
C PHE A 53 45.81 -11.28 -21.07
N VAL A 54 45.77 -9.99 -21.38
CA VAL A 54 45.59 -9.47 -22.76
C VAL A 54 46.50 -10.17 -23.79
N PRO A 55 47.81 -10.37 -23.57
CA PRO A 55 48.67 -11.05 -24.58
C PRO A 55 48.28 -12.52 -24.79
N MET A 56 47.84 -13.22 -23.77
CA MET A 56 47.40 -14.60 -23.86
C MET A 56 46.06 -14.70 -24.64
N ILE A 57 45.14 -13.79 -24.35
CA ILE A 57 43.83 -13.72 -25.02
C ILE A 57 44.03 -13.37 -26.50
N ALA A 58 44.89 -12.39 -26.80
CA ALA A 58 45.24 -11.99 -28.17
C ALA A 58 45.79 -13.13 -29.01
N ARG A 59 46.71 -13.93 -28.43
CA ARG A 59 47.23 -15.10 -29.09
C ARG A 59 46.16 -16.15 -29.39
N LYS A 60 45.24 -16.42 -28.45
CA LYS A 60 44.13 -17.35 -28.63
C LYS A 60 43.09 -16.85 -29.63
N ALA A 61 42.83 -15.55 -29.62
CA ALA A 61 41.92 -14.90 -30.58
C ALA A 61 42.50 -14.70 -31.98
N GLY A 62 43.81 -14.89 -32.17
CA GLY A 62 44.47 -14.59 -33.43
C GLY A 62 44.49 -13.09 -33.79
N MET A 63 44.46 -12.21 -32.80
CA MET A 63 44.37 -10.76 -32.96
C MET A 63 45.59 -10.01 -32.39
N SER A 64 45.81 -8.77 -32.84
CA SER A 64 46.82 -7.94 -32.24
C SER A 64 46.52 -7.59 -30.79
N VAL A 65 47.56 -7.48 -29.93
CA VAL A 65 47.39 -7.14 -28.50
C VAL A 65 46.64 -5.83 -28.33
N LYS A 66 46.91 -4.83 -29.17
CA LYS A 66 46.22 -3.54 -29.13
C LYS A 66 44.71 -3.70 -29.37
N ARG A 67 44.36 -4.35 -30.49
CA ARG A 67 42.95 -4.50 -30.85
C ARG A 67 42.18 -5.39 -29.85
N THR A 68 42.83 -6.46 -29.36
CA THR A 68 42.25 -7.31 -28.32
C THR A 68 41.96 -6.51 -27.06
N ARG A 69 42.84 -5.60 -26.63
CA ARG A 69 42.58 -4.74 -25.46
C ARG A 69 41.39 -3.82 -25.70
N GLU A 70 41.31 -3.20 -26.89
CA GLU A 70 40.16 -2.35 -27.24
C GLU A 70 38.85 -3.13 -27.17
N VAL A 71 38.78 -4.29 -27.76
CA VAL A 71 37.57 -5.16 -27.71
C VAL A 71 37.27 -5.62 -26.28
N LEU A 72 38.30 -5.95 -25.48
CA LEU A 72 38.08 -6.30 -24.06
C LEU A 72 37.47 -5.13 -23.24
N HIS A 73 37.91 -3.91 -23.50
CA HIS A 73 37.29 -2.72 -22.89
C HIS A 73 35.86 -2.55 -23.38
N GLU A 74 35.58 -2.66 -24.69
CA GLU A 74 34.24 -2.58 -25.26
C GLU A 74 33.27 -3.60 -24.57
N ILE A 75 33.66 -4.89 -24.50
CA ILE A 75 32.79 -5.92 -23.89
C ILE A 75 32.68 -5.78 -22.37
N THR A 76 33.69 -5.23 -21.70
CA THR A 76 33.61 -4.89 -20.27
C THR A 76 32.68 -3.71 -20.04
N ASP A 77 32.73 -2.71 -20.88
CA ASP A 77 31.87 -1.52 -20.79
C ASP A 77 30.39 -1.90 -21.05
N ILE A 78 30.13 -2.83 -21.93
CA ILE A 78 28.77 -3.36 -22.13
C ILE A 78 28.31 -4.18 -20.89
N GLY A 79 29.18 -5.03 -20.31
CA GLY A 79 28.87 -5.94 -19.21
C GLY A 79 29.01 -7.43 -19.58
N LEU A 80 29.70 -7.73 -20.69
CA LEU A 80 29.91 -9.12 -21.16
C LEU A 80 31.14 -9.79 -20.53
N CYS A 81 31.99 -9.04 -19.86
CA CYS A 81 33.25 -9.49 -19.29
C CYS A 81 33.53 -8.76 -17.97
N VAL A 82 34.19 -9.44 -17.04
CA VAL A 82 34.69 -8.83 -15.80
C VAL A 82 36.16 -8.42 -16.01
N GLN A 83 36.48 -7.15 -15.72
CA GLN A 83 37.81 -6.65 -15.66
C GLN A 83 38.26 -6.46 -14.20
N VAL A 84 39.41 -6.98 -13.85
CA VAL A 84 40.09 -6.74 -12.58
C VAL A 84 41.39 -5.99 -12.85
N ILE A 85 41.56 -4.84 -12.21
CA ILE A 85 42.82 -4.04 -12.30
C ILE A 85 43.58 -4.26 -10.99
N VAL A 86 44.78 -4.78 -11.11
CA VAL A 86 45.68 -4.93 -9.96
C VAL A 86 46.35 -3.58 -9.67
N PRO A 87 46.00 -2.86 -8.58
CA PRO A 87 46.31 -1.44 -8.42
C PRO A 87 47.83 -1.13 -8.42
N LYS A 88 48.65 -2.02 -7.84
CA LYS A 88 50.10 -1.78 -7.68
C LYS A 88 50.90 -1.85 -8.97
N VAL A 89 50.43 -2.57 -9.97
CA VAL A 89 51.16 -2.84 -11.21
C VAL A 89 50.37 -2.44 -12.48
N GLY A 90 49.13 -1.97 -12.33
CA GLY A 90 48.26 -1.62 -13.47
C GLY A 90 47.94 -2.81 -14.38
N LEU A 91 48.07 -4.04 -13.85
CA LEU A 91 47.84 -5.25 -14.64
C LEU A 91 46.34 -5.48 -14.82
N GLU A 92 45.89 -5.59 -16.06
CA GLU A 92 44.50 -5.89 -16.43
C GLU A 92 44.35 -7.39 -16.54
N ILE A 93 43.38 -7.92 -15.78
CA ILE A 93 42.95 -9.31 -15.80
C ILE A 93 41.50 -9.36 -16.24
N TYR A 94 41.15 -10.29 -17.12
CA TYR A 94 39.81 -10.43 -17.65
C TYR A 94 39.25 -11.84 -17.37
N LEU A 95 37.99 -11.89 -17.02
CA LEU A 95 37.26 -13.13 -16.75
C LEU A 95 35.98 -13.17 -17.58
N LEU A 96 35.63 -14.32 -18.14
CA LEU A 96 34.33 -14.54 -18.71
C LEU A 96 33.40 -15.08 -17.62
N PRO A 97 32.42 -14.30 -17.16
CA PRO A 97 31.44 -14.78 -16.19
C PRO A 97 30.48 -15.74 -16.88
N PRO A 98 29.75 -16.60 -16.11
CA PRO A 98 28.61 -17.32 -16.64
C PRO A 98 27.51 -16.37 -17.07
N TYR A 99 26.49 -16.90 -17.74
CA TYR A 99 25.36 -16.07 -18.14
C TYR A 99 24.62 -15.53 -16.89
N THR A 100 24.27 -16.38 -15.95
CA THR A 100 23.62 -16.05 -14.68
C THR A 100 24.22 -16.88 -13.53
N PRO A 101 24.66 -16.28 -12.40
CA PRO A 101 24.79 -14.85 -12.15
C PRO A 101 26.02 -14.29 -12.87
N GLY A 102 25.89 -13.20 -13.59
CA GLY A 102 27.00 -12.57 -14.30
C GLY A 102 26.60 -11.69 -15.46
N ILE A 103 26.80 -12.17 -16.69
CA ILE A 103 26.56 -11.38 -17.91
C ILE A 103 25.21 -10.70 -17.90
N PHE A 104 24.20 -11.44 -17.51
CA PHE A 104 22.83 -10.96 -17.47
C PHE A 104 22.64 -9.74 -16.57
N GLU A 105 23.07 -9.85 -15.33
CA GLU A 105 22.94 -8.79 -14.33
C GLU A 105 23.74 -7.56 -14.75
N PHE A 106 24.93 -7.77 -15.31
CA PHE A 106 25.83 -6.69 -15.71
C PHE A 106 25.30 -5.91 -16.91
N LEU A 107 24.69 -6.58 -17.87
CA LEU A 107 23.99 -5.95 -18.99
C LEU A 107 22.87 -5.03 -18.52
N LEU A 108 22.06 -5.51 -17.59
CA LEU A 108 20.89 -4.78 -17.10
C LEU A 108 21.20 -3.66 -16.11
N ILE A 109 22.39 -3.66 -15.51
CA ILE A 109 22.88 -2.53 -14.72
C ILE A 109 23.32 -1.38 -15.66
N ASN A 110 23.75 -1.69 -16.88
CA ASN A 110 24.17 -0.70 -17.86
C ASN A 110 22.97 0.04 -18.49
N GLU A 111 22.66 1.22 -17.98
CA GLU A 111 21.51 2.01 -18.43
C GLU A 111 21.60 2.40 -19.91
N LYS A 112 22.78 2.81 -20.37
CA LYS A 112 23.01 3.19 -21.79
C LYS A 112 22.72 2.02 -22.71
N PHE A 113 23.16 0.82 -22.31
CA PHE A 113 22.90 -0.40 -23.06
C PHE A 113 21.40 -0.71 -23.09
N CYS A 114 20.72 -0.66 -21.94
CA CYS A 114 19.28 -0.93 -21.84
C CYS A 114 18.45 0.06 -22.66
N LEU A 115 18.82 1.34 -22.71
CA LEU A 115 18.12 2.34 -23.53
C LEU A 115 18.32 2.11 -25.03
N ALA A 116 19.51 1.61 -25.43
CA ALA A 116 19.80 1.27 -26.82
C ALA A 116 19.17 -0.07 -27.26
N HIS A 117 18.95 -1.00 -26.33
CA HIS A 117 18.49 -2.37 -26.57
C HIS A 117 17.34 -2.76 -25.60
N PRO A 118 16.18 -2.09 -25.69
CA PRO A 118 15.08 -2.34 -24.76
C PRO A 118 14.51 -3.77 -24.85
N GLU A 119 14.67 -4.44 -25.99
CA GLU A 119 14.26 -5.82 -26.22
C GLU A 119 14.93 -6.83 -25.27
N ILE A 120 16.09 -6.51 -24.71
CA ILE A 120 16.79 -7.37 -23.75
C ILE A 120 15.98 -7.63 -22.49
N ALA A 121 15.19 -6.67 -22.04
CA ALA A 121 14.35 -6.83 -20.85
C ALA A 121 13.26 -7.87 -21.08
N TYR A 122 12.62 -7.84 -22.26
CA TYR A 122 11.60 -8.83 -22.64
C TYR A 122 12.19 -10.22 -22.83
N ALA A 123 13.29 -10.31 -23.58
CA ALA A 123 14.00 -11.56 -23.82
C ALA A 123 14.37 -12.24 -22.51
N PHE A 124 14.95 -11.48 -21.60
CA PHE A 124 15.32 -11.99 -20.29
C PHE A 124 14.11 -12.45 -19.45
N HIS A 125 13.08 -11.64 -19.41
CA HIS A 125 11.89 -12.00 -18.64
C HIS A 125 11.30 -13.34 -19.14
N GLN A 126 11.20 -13.51 -20.46
CA GLN A 126 10.72 -14.74 -21.07
C GLN A 126 11.60 -15.95 -20.67
N HIS A 127 12.91 -15.78 -20.76
CA HIS A 127 13.85 -16.84 -20.38
C HIS A 127 13.75 -17.19 -18.89
N ALA A 128 13.79 -16.20 -18.00
CA ALA A 128 13.70 -16.40 -16.56
C ALA A 128 12.41 -17.12 -16.15
N THR A 129 11.30 -16.84 -16.79
CA THR A 129 10.01 -17.48 -16.47
C THR A 129 9.90 -18.88 -17.05
N THR A 130 10.43 -19.14 -18.23
CA THR A 130 10.36 -20.48 -18.88
C THR A 130 11.36 -21.47 -18.31
N SER A 131 12.61 -21.06 -18.06
CA SER A 131 13.64 -21.97 -17.52
C SER A 131 13.38 -22.39 -16.08
N GLN A 132 12.71 -21.56 -15.30
CA GLN A 132 12.40 -21.87 -13.89
C GLN A 132 11.38 -23.01 -13.75
N ILE A 133 10.54 -23.26 -14.73
CA ILE A 133 9.56 -24.36 -14.72
C ILE A 133 10.25 -25.71 -14.50
N GLU A 134 11.38 -25.91 -15.15
CA GLU A 134 12.10 -27.19 -15.06
C GLU A 134 12.93 -27.32 -13.78
N HIS A 135 13.41 -26.20 -13.25
CA HIS A 135 14.44 -26.22 -12.20
C HIS A 135 13.91 -25.96 -10.80
N ALA A 136 12.93 -25.08 -10.63
CA ALA A 136 12.46 -24.66 -9.31
C ALA A 136 12.04 -25.84 -8.41
N PRO A 137 11.24 -26.82 -8.86
CA PRO A 137 10.85 -27.96 -8.03
C PRO A 137 12.01 -28.91 -7.74
N ASN A 138 13.06 -28.87 -8.55
CA ASN A 138 14.19 -29.81 -8.49
C ASN A 138 15.43 -29.23 -7.79
N THR A 139 15.33 -28.04 -7.21
CA THR A 139 16.46 -27.38 -6.54
C THR A 139 16.31 -27.51 -5.03
N PRO A 140 17.18 -28.24 -4.33
CA PRO A 140 17.11 -28.39 -2.90
C PRO A 140 17.51 -27.09 -2.16
N MET A 141 17.15 -26.98 -0.91
CA MET A 141 17.56 -25.87 -0.05
C MET A 141 19.08 -25.69 -0.05
N GLY A 142 19.53 -24.45 -0.20
CA GLY A 142 20.96 -24.11 -0.26
C GLY A 142 21.57 -24.20 -1.67
N ALA A 143 20.92 -24.83 -2.64
CA ALA A 143 21.40 -24.92 -4.03
C ALA A 143 20.89 -23.78 -4.93
N GLY A 144 20.08 -22.87 -4.42
CA GLY A 144 19.62 -21.69 -5.16
C GLY A 144 20.76 -20.73 -5.53
N ILE A 145 20.61 -20.01 -6.63
CA ILE A 145 21.58 -18.96 -7.04
C ILE A 145 21.59 -17.82 -6.01
N MET A 146 20.42 -17.51 -5.47
CA MET A 146 20.21 -16.50 -4.45
C MET A 146 19.75 -17.15 -3.15
N ARG A 147 20.22 -16.63 -2.03
CA ARG A 147 19.80 -17.06 -0.70
C ARG A 147 19.34 -15.87 0.13
N VAL A 148 18.20 -16.01 0.79
CA VAL A 148 17.69 -15.02 1.74
C VAL A 148 18.58 -15.01 2.99
N ILE A 149 18.98 -13.82 3.39
CA ILE A 149 19.63 -13.54 4.66
C ILE A 149 18.61 -12.81 5.54
N PRO A 150 18.40 -13.26 6.79
CA PRO A 150 17.45 -12.57 7.67
C PRO A 150 17.94 -11.17 8.03
N VAL A 151 16.99 -10.27 8.28
CA VAL A 151 17.30 -8.96 8.89
C VAL A 151 18.00 -9.22 10.24
N GLU A 152 19.15 -8.63 10.46
CA GLU A 152 19.99 -8.94 11.62
C GLU A 152 19.31 -8.66 12.96
N SER A 153 18.51 -7.60 13.05
CA SER A 153 17.74 -7.27 14.25
C SER A 153 16.59 -8.26 14.54
N ALA A 154 16.23 -9.10 13.56
CA ALA A 154 15.22 -10.14 13.71
C ALA A 154 15.78 -11.48 14.22
N ILE A 155 17.09 -11.64 14.23
CA ILE A 155 17.76 -12.86 14.74
C ILE A 155 17.76 -12.78 16.27
N PRO A 156 17.22 -13.77 16.99
CA PRO A 156 17.24 -13.81 18.43
C PRO A 156 18.65 -13.68 18.99
N ALA A 157 18.79 -12.94 20.09
CA ALA A 157 20.11 -12.65 20.69
C ALA A 157 20.82 -13.90 21.24
N ASP A 158 20.05 -14.92 21.61
CA ASP A 158 20.50 -16.22 22.10
C ASP A 158 20.72 -17.26 20.98
N ALA A 159 20.35 -16.93 19.74
CA ALA A 159 20.60 -17.82 18.62
C ALA A 159 22.10 -17.88 18.30
N GLU A 160 22.62 -19.08 18.09
CA GLU A 160 23.95 -19.27 17.55
C GLU A 160 24.05 -18.56 16.20
N LYS A 161 24.82 -17.46 16.17
CA LYS A 161 24.98 -16.64 14.98
C LYS A 161 25.95 -17.32 14.04
N ILE A 162 25.41 -17.92 12.97
CA ILE A 162 26.24 -18.34 11.85
C ILE A 162 26.67 -17.08 11.12
N ASP A 163 27.95 -16.87 11.02
CA ASP A 163 28.54 -15.68 10.37
C ASP A 163 28.02 -15.44 8.97
N ASN A 164 27.72 -16.48 8.20
CA ASN A 164 27.21 -16.41 6.83
C ASN A 164 25.72 -15.95 6.73
N GLU A 165 25.07 -15.68 7.85
CA GLU A 165 23.70 -15.17 7.92
C GLU A 165 23.63 -13.68 8.31
N ARG A 166 24.75 -12.93 8.17
CA ARG A 166 24.85 -11.51 8.51
C ARG A 166 25.34 -10.68 7.33
N CYS A 167 24.48 -9.82 6.83
CA CYS A 167 24.85 -8.88 5.76
C CYS A 167 25.95 -7.92 6.18
N SER A 168 25.96 -7.47 7.46
CA SER A 168 26.98 -6.56 7.98
C SER A 168 28.40 -7.13 7.88
N LYS A 169 28.56 -8.44 8.08
CA LYS A 169 29.85 -9.11 7.97
C LYS A 169 30.43 -9.02 6.55
N TYR A 170 29.63 -9.36 5.54
CA TYR A 170 30.07 -9.27 4.14
C TYR A 170 30.49 -7.86 3.76
N ILE A 171 29.78 -6.84 4.25
CA ILE A 171 30.12 -5.43 4.03
C ILE A 171 31.46 -5.07 4.69
N GLU A 172 31.67 -5.49 5.94
CA GLU A 172 32.91 -5.20 6.70
C GLU A 172 34.12 -5.88 6.07
N GLU A 173 34.00 -7.12 5.64
CA GLU A 173 35.09 -7.87 4.99
C GLU A 173 35.49 -7.31 3.63
N ASN A 174 34.62 -6.52 3.00
CA ASN A 174 34.87 -5.90 1.69
C ASN A 174 35.06 -4.38 1.78
N GLU A 175 35.54 -3.86 2.91
CA GLU A 175 35.86 -2.43 3.05
C GLU A 175 36.79 -1.95 1.94
N GLY A 176 36.46 -0.82 1.31
CA GLY A 176 37.18 -0.26 0.16
C GLY A 176 36.83 -0.88 -1.20
N HIS A 177 36.07 -1.97 -1.24
CA HIS A 177 35.67 -2.71 -2.44
C HIS A 177 34.15 -2.78 -2.62
N LEU A 178 33.41 -1.79 -2.09
CA LEU A 178 31.96 -1.70 -2.13
C LEU A 178 31.50 -0.77 -3.24
N SER A 179 30.46 -1.19 -3.94
CA SER A 179 29.78 -0.40 -4.98
C SER A 179 28.28 -0.54 -4.85
N VAL A 180 27.57 0.56 -5.00
CA VAL A 180 26.09 0.57 -5.03
C VAL A 180 25.63 0.80 -6.46
N THR A 181 24.69 -0.03 -6.92
CA THR A 181 24.13 0.03 -8.27
C THR A 181 22.61 0.11 -8.23
N PRO A 182 21.96 0.61 -9.31
CA PRO A 182 20.54 0.39 -9.52
C PRO A 182 20.19 -1.11 -9.56
N CYS A 183 18.96 -1.45 -9.19
CA CYS A 183 18.49 -2.83 -9.21
C CYS A 183 18.09 -3.28 -10.62
N GLN A 184 18.77 -4.29 -11.16
CA GLN A 184 18.48 -4.83 -12.50
C GLN A 184 17.05 -5.39 -12.63
N CYS A 185 16.54 -6.08 -11.60
CA CYS A 185 15.19 -6.63 -11.65
C CYS A 185 14.11 -5.54 -11.75
N ARG A 186 14.25 -4.45 -10.95
CA ARG A 186 13.34 -3.30 -11.02
C ARG A 186 13.42 -2.60 -12.35
N ARG A 187 14.64 -2.47 -12.92
CA ARG A 187 14.87 -1.89 -14.24
C ARG A 187 14.15 -2.68 -15.33
N VAL A 188 14.27 -4.01 -15.34
CA VAL A 188 13.54 -4.88 -16.29
C VAL A 188 12.02 -4.65 -16.18
N ARG A 189 11.48 -4.65 -14.97
CA ARG A 189 10.04 -4.40 -14.76
C ARG A 189 9.61 -3.04 -15.28
N LYS A 190 10.41 -2.01 -14.99
CA LYS A 190 10.18 -0.64 -15.48
C LYS A 190 10.20 -0.59 -17.02
N MET A 191 11.18 -1.23 -17.67
CA MET A 191 11.27 -1.27 -19.14
C MET A 191 10.06 -1.99 -19.77
N MET A 192 9.45 -2.90 -19.05
CA MET A 192 8.25 -3.64 -19.46
C MET A 192 6.93 -2.99 -19.06
N ASN A 193 6.95 -1.82 -18.47
CA ASN A 193 5.78 -1.16 -17.86
C ASN A 193 5.06 -2.05 -16.80
N GLU A 194 5.81 -2.87 -16.11
CA GLU A 194 5.34 -3.79 -15.07
C GLU A 194 5.89 -3.46 -13.67
N GLY A 195 6.37 -2.25 -13.46
CA GLY A 195 6.81 -1.79 -12.14
C GLY A 195 5.64 -1.75 -11.15
N SER A 196 5.90 -2.09 -9.90
CA SER A 196 4.90 -2.16 -8.82
C SER A 196 4.88 -0.92 -7.91
N GLY A 197 5.43 0.19 -8.36
CA GLY A 197 5.67 1.41 -7.57
C GLY A 197 7.03 1.44 -6.88
N ASP A 198 7.80 0.37 -7.02
CA ASP A 198 9.13 0.19 -6.45
C ASP A 198 10.20 0.62 -7.46
N LEU A 199 11.04 1.57 -7.10
CA LEU A 199 12.00 2.18 -8.03
C LEU A 199 13.33 1.43 -8.09
N ASP A 200 14.05 1.56 -9.21
CA ASP A 200 15.36 0.96 -9.46
C ASP A 200 16.53 1.74 -8.83
N GLU A 201 16.29 2.33 -7.66
CA GLU A 201 17.31 3.10 -6.92
C GLU A 201 18.51 2.24 -6.51
N GLY A 202 19.63 2.92 -6.24
CA GLY A 202 20.84 2.31 -5.75
C GLY A 202 20.71 1.70 -4.36
N LEU A 203 20.19 0.50 -4.27
CA LEU A 203 20.09 -0.27 -3.04
C LEU A 203 20.83 -1.61 -3.12
N CYS A 204 21.23 -2.06 -4.31
CA CYS A 204 22.00 -3.30 -4.46
C CYS A 204 23.48 -3.02 -4.23
N ILE A 205 24.13 -3.77 -3.34
CA ILE A 205 25.51 -3.58 -2.92
C ILE A 205 26.35 -4.68 -3.55
N PHE A 206 27.25 -4.31 -4.45
CA PHE A 206 28.26 -5.21 -5.03
C PHE A 206 29.58 -5.08 -4.29
N MET A 207 30.35 -6.18 -4.23
CA MET A 207 31.54 -6.29 -3.38
C MET A 207 32.71 -6.92 -4.13
N GLY A 208 33.91 -6.74 -3.57
CA GLY A 208 35.15 -7.29 -4.11
C GLY A 208 35.44 -6.81 -5.53
N HIS A 209 35.98 -7.69 -6.36
CA HIS A 209 36.36 -7.35 -7.74
C HIS A 209 35.19 -6.89 -8.62
N VAL A 210 33.99 -7.37 -8.38
CA VAL A 210 32.78 -6.92 -9.10
C VAL A 210 32.40 -5.50 -8.67
N GLY A 211 32.49 -5.20 -7.38
CA GLY A 211 32.29 -3.86 -6.86
C GLY A 211 33.29 -2.86 -7.46
N ASP A 212 34.60 -3.23 -7.48
CA ASP A 212 35.66 -2.42 -8.09
C ASP A 212 35.40 -2.17 -9.58
N MET A 213 35.00 -3.20 -10.32
CA MET A 213 34.67 -3.07 -11.75
C MET A 213 33.52 -2.08 -11.98
N PHE A 214 32.45 -2.14 -11.19
CA PHE A 214 31.34 -1.20 -11.33
C PHE A 214 31.75 0.24 -10.96
N ASN A 215 32.64 0.41 -9.98
CA ASN A 215 33.16 1.72 -9.62
C ASN A 215 34.00 2.34 -10.75
N HIS A 216 34.92 1.60 -11.37
CA HIS A 216 35.77 2.17 -12.40
C HIS A 216 35.11 2.27 -13.79
N THR A 217 34.09 1.45 -14.07
CA THR A 217 33.30 1.56 -15.31
C THR A 217 32.13 2.55 -15.19
N GLY A 218 31.95 3.19 -14.03
CA GLY A 218 30.92 4.21 -13.81
C GLY A 218 29.49 3.64 -13.78
N LYS A 219 29.31 2.31 -13.66
CA LYS A 219 28.02 1.64 -13.55
C LYS A 219 27.52 1.55 -12.11
N GLY A 220 28.42 1.78 -11.16
CA GLY A 220 28.15 1.84 -9.73
C GLY A 220 28.82 3.04 -9.09
N ARG A 221 28.50 3.27 -7.83
CA ARG A 221 29.05 4.33 -7.00
C ARG A 221 29.75 3.71 -5.79
N PRO A 222 31.04 4.08 -5.52
CA PRO A 222 31.74 3.60 -4.33
C PRO A 222 31.05 4.10 -3.05
N VAL A 223 31.01 3.27 -2.04
CA VAL A 223 30.42 3.60 -0.73
C VAL A 223 31.29 3.09 0.41
N SER A 224 31.26 3.80 1.55
CA SER A 224 31.87 3.34 2.80
C SER A 224 31.04 2.23 3.47
N VAL A 225 31.67 1.50 4.39
CA VAL A 225 30.98 0.51 5.25
C VAL A 225 29.79 1.16 5.99
N ALA A 226 29.97 2.35 6.53
CA ALA A 226 28.91 3.06 7.25
C ALA A 226 27.72 3.40 6.33
N GLU A 227 27.98 3.87 5.12
CA GLU A 227 26.95 4.16 4.13
C GLU A 227 26.24 2.89 3.65
N ALA A 228 26.96 1.82 3.37
CA ALA A 228 26.40 0.54 2.98
C ALA A 228 25.43 -0.01 4.05
N LYS A 229 25.80 0.05 5.34
CA LYS A 229 24.93 -0.30 6.46
C LYS A 229 23.69 0.60 6.56
N ALA A 230 23.85 1.91 6.31
CA ALA A 230 22.71 2.83 6.26
C ALA A 230 21.75 2.50 5.11
N LEU A 231 22.27 2.07 3.96
CA LEU A 231 21.46 1.59 2.83
C LEU A 231 20.72 0.29 3.15
N LEU A 232 21.35 -0.66 3.87
CA LEU A 232 20.65 -1.84 4.38
C LEU A 232 19.49 -1.44 5.28
N LYS A 233 19.73 -0.53 6.22
CA LYS A 233 18.67 -0.05 7.13
C LYS A 233 17.55 0.65 6.37
N LYS A 234 17.87 1.45 5.37
CA LYS A 234 16.88 2.07 4.48
C LYS A 234 16.05 1.02 3.74
N ALA A 235 16.68 -0.05 3.26
CA ALA A 235 16.01 -1.15 2.61
C ALA A 235 15.07 -1.92 3.57
N GLU A 236 15.51 -2.19 4.80
CA GLU A 236 14.68 -2.76 5.85
C GLU A 236 13.46 -1.90 6.17
N ASP A 237 13.65 -0.59 6.33
CA ASP A 237 12.56 0.36 6.59
C ASP A 237 11.52 0.39 5.45
N ARG A 238 11.93 0.08 4.22
CA ARG A 238 11.05 -0.09 3.06
C ARG A 238 10.41 -1.48 2.96
N GLY A 239 10.90 -2.47 3.74
CA GLY A 239 10.41 -3.84 3.73
C GLY A 239 11.05 -4.74 2.69
N CYS A 240 12.26 -4.40 2.25
CA CYS A 240 13.02 -5.24 1.33
C CYS A 240 13.54 -6.51 2.01
N VAL A 241 13.66 -7.56 1.24
CA VAL A 241 14.28 -8.84 1.63
C VAL A 241 15.75 -8.82 1.21
N HIS A 242 16.65 -9.09 2.13
CA HIS A 242 18.06 -9.26 1.83
C HIS A 242 18.33 -10.62 1.21
N GLN A 243 19.06 -10.62 0.11
CA GLN A 243 19.54 -11.84 -0.54
C GLN A 243 21.01 -11.69 -0.91
N ILE A 244 21.77 -12.78 -0.79
CA ILE A 244 23.13 -12.87 -1.29
C ILE A 244 23.19 -13.80 -2.50
N THR A 245 24.15 -13.54 -3.39
CA THR A 245 24.54 -14.48 -4.43
C THR A 245 25.56 -15.48 -3.85
N THR A 246 25.36 -16.76 -4.08
CA THR A 246 26.30 -17.81 -3.66
C THR A 246 27.24 -18.14 -4.79
N LEU A 247 28.55 -17.98 -4.57
CA LEU A 247 29.59 -18.31 -5.56
C LEU A 247 30.42 -19.51 -5.08
N HIS A 248 31.60 -19.25 -4.59
CA HIS A 248 32.62 -20.24 -4.27
C HIS A 248 33.08 -20.06 -2.82
N GLN A 249 33.20 -21.16 -2.08
CA GLN A 249 33.69 -21.19 -0.69
C GLN A 249 32.98 -20.20 0.26
N GLY A 250 31.67 -19.96 0.04
CA GLY A 250 30.87 -19.04 0.84
C GLY A 250 31.06 -17.55 0.49
N GLU A 251 31.87 -17.23 -0.53
CA GLU A 251 32.00 -15.86 -1.02
C GLU A 251 30.74 -15.41 -1.73
N THR A 252 30.38 -14.16 -1.55
CA THR A 252 29.31 -13.49 -2.31
C THR A 252 29.87 -12.19 -2.92
N PHE A 253 29.40 -11.88 -4.12
CA PHE A 253 29.77 -10.62 -4.76
C PHE A 253 28.67 -9.56 -4.68
N ALA A 254 27.49 -9.90 -4.17
CA ALA A 254 26.38 -8.97 -4.07
C ALA A 254 25.45 -9.25 -2.89
N ILE A 255 24.99 -8.17 -2.26
CA ILE A 255 23.83 -8.14 -1.38
C ILE A 255 22.71 -7.41 -2.14
N CYS A 256 21.66 -8.15 -2.48
CA CYS A 256 20.47 -7.60 -3.11
C CYS A 256 19.42 -7.25 -2.06
N ASN A 257 18.79 -6.07 -2.21
CA ASN A 257 17.71 -5.58 -1.38
C ASN A 257 16.40 -5.64 -2.16
N CYS A 258 15.68 -6.74 -2.04
CA CYS A 258 14.66 -7.16 -2.98
C CYS A 258 13.24 -6.87 -2.51
N MET A 259 12.43 -6.35 -3.42
CA MET A 259 10.97 -6.31 -3.25
C MET A 259 10.35 -7.52 -3.96
N PRO A 260 9.37 -8.18 -3.32
CA PRO A 260 8.80 -9.42 -3.86
C PRO A 260 8.18 -9.25 -5.25
N GLU A 261 7.55 -8.12 -5.48
CA GLU A 261 6.84 -7.82 -6.72
C GLU A 261 7.77 -7.61 -7.92
N SER A 262 8.97 -7.09 -7.67
CA SER A 262 9.93 -6.73 -8.71
C SER A 262 11.00 -7.77 -8.93
N CYS A 263 11.38 -8.49 -7.86
CA CYS A 263 12.54 -9.39 -7.88
C CYS A 263 12.25 -10.69 -8.63
N LEU A 264 13.14 -11.04 -9.56
CA LEU A 264 13.03 -12.28 -10.31
C LEU A 264 13.28 -13.52 -9.45
N ALA A 265 14.28 -13.46 -8.58
CA ALA A 265 14.62 -14.60 -7.71
C ALA A 265 13.53 -14.87 -6.66
N LEU A 266 12.98 -13.83 -6.02
CA LEU A 266 11.83 -14.00 -5.12
C LEU A 266 10.55 -14.35 -5.88
N GLY A 267 10.38 -13.88 -7.11
CA GLY A 267 9.26 -14.24 -7.98
C GLY A 267 9.14 -15.75 -8.19
N VAL A 268 10.26 -16.46 -8.29
CA VAL A 268 10.28 -17.93 -8.37
C VAL A 268 9.57 -18.58 -7.18
N THR A 269 9.77 -18.06 -5.99
CA THR A 269 9.15 -18.60 -4.76
C THR A 269 7.63 -18.42 -4.76
N GLN A 270 7.13 -17.36 -5.39
CA GLN A 270 5.70 -17.07 -5.52
C GLN A 270 5.07 -17.82 -6.70
N TYR A 271 5.80 -17.88 -7.80
CA TYR A 271 5.35 -18.48 -9.05
C TYR A 271 5.13 -19.98 -8.93
N TYR A 272 6.12 -20.67 -8.36
CA TYR A 272 6.15 -22.13 -8.25
C TYR A 272 5.91 -22.65 -6.84
N ASN A 273 5.67 -21.79 -5.89
CA ASN A 273 5.53 -22.15 -4.48
C ASN A 273 6.72 -22.98 -3.93
N THR A 274 7.93 -22.68 -4.41
CA THR A 274 9.15 -23.42 -4.05
C THR A 274 10.15 -22.53 -3.30
N PRO A 275 9.84 -22.07 -2.08
CA PRO A 275 10.73 -21.18 -1.33
C PRO A 275 12.06 -21.82 -0.95
N ALA A 276 12.19 -23.15 -0.99
CA ALA A 276 13.39 -23.88 -0.61
C ALA A 276 14.64 -23.43 -1.38
N THR A 277 14.50 -22.98 -2.64
CA THR A 277 15.60 -22.48 -3.45
C THR A 277 16.30 -21.26 -2.88
N SER A 278 15.56 -20.39 -2.16
CA SER A 278 16.05 -19.12 -1.63
C SER A 278 15.92 -18.98 -0.12
N LYS A 279 15.38 -19.97 0.57
CA LYS A 279 15.05 -19.92 2.00
C LYS A 279 16.30 -19.79 2.89
N SER A 280 16.19 -19.00 3.96
CA SER A 280 17.17 -18.99 5.05
C SER A 280 16.95 -20.17 6.01
N ASN A 281 17.82 -20.31 7.01
CA ASN A 281 17.68 -21.34 8.05
C ASN A 281 16.56 -21.06 9.06
N TYR A 282 15.87 -19.94 8.95
CA TYR A 282 14.88 -19.47 9.91
C TYR A 282 13.45 -19.58 9.37
N VAL A 283 12.51 -19.65 10.30
CA VAL A 283 11.07 -19.55 10.04
C VAL A 283 10.49 -18.58 11.07
N ALA A 284 9.54 -17.74 10.65
CA ALA A 284 8.81 -16.90 11.57
C ALA A 284 7.83 -17.72 12.40
N GLU A 285 7.73 -17.39 13.69
CA GLU A 285 6.73 -17.92 14.62
C GLU A 285 5.95 -16.76 15.21
N ILE A 286 4.64 -16.94 15.40
CA ILE A 286 3.75 -15.91 15.92
C ILE A 286 3.19 -16.34 17.26
N ASP A 287 3.40 -15.50 18.27
CA ASP A 287 2.72 -15.58 19.55
C ASP A 287 1.30 -15.03 19.38
N HIS A 288 0.33 -15.92 19.33
CA HIS A 288 -1.08 -15.57 19.13
C HIS A 288 -1.68 -14.78 20.29
N GLU A 289 -1.12 -14.90 21.51
CA GLU A 289 -1.59 -14.13 22.67
C GLU A 289 -1.17 -12.65 22.60
N LYS A 290 -0.02 -12.39 21.99
CA LYS A 290 0.44 -11.05 21.73
C LYS A 290 -0.11 -10.46 20.43
N CYS A 291 -0.44 -11.30 19.45
CA CYS A 291 -0.92 -10.87 18.14
C CYS A 291 -2.28 -10.18 18.22
N VAL A 292 -2.43 -9.07 17.54
CA VAL A 292 -3.64 -8.24 17.48
C VAL A 292 -4.22 -8.12 16.08
N ALA A 293 -3.83 -8.98 15.16
CA ALA A 293 -4.33 -8.99 13.79
C ALA A 293 -4.27 -7.61 13.08
N CYS A 294 -3.24 -6.80 13.34
CA CYS A 294 -3.12 -5.49 12.70
C CYS A 294 -2.83 -5.57 11.18
N GLY A 295 -2.31 -6.71 10.70
CA GLY A 295 -2.04 -6.97 9.28
C GLY A 295 -0.70 -6.42 8.76
N GLN A 296 0.09 -5.70 9.56
CA GLN A 296 1.35 -5.09 9.12
C GLN A 296 2.39 -6.12 8.64
N CYS A 297 2.37 -7.33 9.18
CA CYS A 297 3.21 -8.43 8.75
C CYS A 297 2.70 -9.09 7.45
N THR A 298 1.39 -9.15 7.26
CA THR A 298 0.75 -9.74 6.08
C THR A 298 1.02 -8.89 4.84
N ASP A 299 0.86 -7.56 4.98
CA ASP A 299 1.05 -6.60 3.88
C ASP A 299 2.47 -6.60 3.30
N ARG A 300 3.45 -7.09 4.08
CA ARG A 300 4.88 -7.09 3.71
C ARG A 300 5.50 -8.48 3.62
N CYS A 301 4.70 -9.54 3.73
CA CYS A 301 5.22 -10.89 3.60
C CYS A 301 5.61 -11.19 2.15
N ALA A 302 6.90 -11.43 1.92
CA ALA A 302 7.47 -11.59 0.57
C ALA A 302 6.90 -12.77 -0.20
N ASN A 303 6.48 -13.83 0.50
CA ASN A 303 5.96 -15.06 -0.13
C ASN A 303 4.55 -15.41 0.34
N ASN A 304 3.78 -14.44 0.85
CA ASN A 304 2.43 -14.67 1.37
C ASN A 304 2.34 -15.82 2.39
N ALA A 305 3.40 -16.01 3.15
CA ALA A 305 3.47 -17.03 4.19
C ALA A 305 2.69 -16.66 5.45
N ILE A 306 2.36 -15.36 5.61
CA ILE A 306 1.60 -14.88 6.77
C ILE A 306 0.19 -14.53 6.31
N GLN A 307 -0.78 -15.14 6.98
CA GLN A 307 -2.21 -14.97 6.73
C GLN A 307 -2.92 -14.52 7.99
N MET A 308 -4.07 -13.89 7.81
CA MET A 308 -4.96 -13.57 8.93
C MET A 308 -5.88 -14.77 9.20
N GLY A 309 -6.19 -15.02 10.46
CA GLY A 309 -7.08 -16.11 10.84
C GLY A 309 -7.87 -15.79 12.10
N GLN A 310 -8.90 -16.57 12.34
CA GLN A 310 -9.71 -16.49 13.55
C GLN A 310 -8.89 -16.96 14.76
N LYS A 311 -8.84 -16.14 15.82
CA LYS A 311 -8.27 -16.48 17.13
C LYS A 311 -9.34 -16.88 18.13
N LEU A 312 -10.56 -16.38 17.99
CA LEU A 312 -11.67 -16.69 18.88
C LEU A 312 -11.97 -18.19 18.92
N CYS A 313 -12.46 -18.66 20.07
CA CYS A 313 -12.91 -20.05 20.23
C CYS A 313 -13.89 -20.42 19.12
N ALA A 314 -13.60 -21.50 18.42
CA ALA A 314 -14.40 -22.01 17.33
C ALA A 314 -15.21 -23.24 17.75
N LEU A 315 -16.43 -23.40 17.23
CA LEU A 315 -17.28 -24.58 17.42
C LEU A 315 -16.63 -25.82 16.77
N THR A 316 -16.01 -25.61 15.59
CA THR A 316 -15.23 -26.66 14.92
C THR A 316 -13.77 -26.21 14.81
N PRO A 317 -12.80 -27.08 15.07
CA PRO A 317 -11.40 -26.71 14.99
C PRO A 317 -11.02 -26.15 13.62
N ILE A 318 -10.26 -25.04 13.62
CA ILE A 318 -9.72 -24.42 12.41
C ILE A 318 -8.30 -24.94 12.21
N GLU A 319 -8.08 -25.68 11.13
CA GLU A 319 -6.75 -26.19 10.78
C GLU A 319 -6.09 -25.29 9.72
N HIS A 320 -4.95 -24.70 10.08
CA HIS A 320 -4.08 -24.00 9.12
C HIS A 320 -3.09 -25.02 8.52
N LYS A 321 -3.48 -25.67 7.42
CA LYS A 321 -2.60 -26.64 6.74
C LYS A 321 -1.48 -25.91 6.01
N PRO A 322 -0.21 -26.30 6.25
CA PRO A 322 0.90 -25.80 5.47
C PRO A 322 0.74 -26.12 3.98
N HIS A 323 1.21 -25.23 3.15
CA HIS A 323 1.25 -25.46 1.71
C HIS A 323 2.13 -26.68 1.38
N GLU A 324 1.74 -27.45 0.37
CA GLU A 324 2.55 -28.59 -0.07
C GLU A 324 3.86 -28.12 -0.73
N LEU A 325 4.94 -28.85 -0.49
CA LEU A 325 6.24 -28.65 -1.13
C LEU A 325 6.46 -29.71 -2.22
N PRO A 326 7.26 -29.41 -3.26
CA PRO A 326 7.40 -30.30 -4.41
C PRO A 326 8.25 -31.54 -4.20
N ASP A 327 8.68 -31.84 -2.97
CA ASP A 327 9.72 -32.83 -2.71
C ASP A 327 9.36 -34.25 -3.15
N ASP A 328 8.10 -34.66 -2.98
CA ASP A 328 7.66 -36.04 -3.21
C ASP A 328 6.48 -36.19 -4.17
N ILE A 329 6.04 -35.10 -4.84
CA ILE A 329 4.93 -35.11 -5.78
C ILE A 329 5.35 -34.58 -7.15
N GLU A 330 4.62 -34.96 -8.19
CA GLU A 330 4.73 -34.28 -9.49
C GLU A 330 4.11 -32.90 -9.43
N TRP A 331 4.84 -31.90 -9.86
CA TRP A 331 4.34 -30.55 -9.98
C TRP A 331 3.68 -30.37 -11.33
N THR A 332 2.39 -30.17 -11.32
CA THR A 332 1.54 -29.89 -12.47
C THR A 332 1.20 -28.38 -12.52
N PRO A 333 0.62 -27.88 -13.59
CA PRO A 333 0.15 -26.48 -13.66
C PRO A 333 -0.77 -26.05 -12.53
N GLU A 334 -1.48 -26.97 -11.88
CA GLU A 334 -2.35 -26.71 -10.72
C GLU A 334 -1.57 -26.28 -9.46
N HIS A 335 -0.29 -26.67 -9.38
CA HIS A 335 0.61 -26.27 -8.29
C HIS A 335 1.31 -24.94 -8.55
N TRP A 336 1.16 -24.37 -9.74
CA TRP A 336 1.79 -23.12 -10.12
C TRP A 336 0.82 -21.96 -9.97
N ASN A 337 1.37 -20.77 -9.82
CA ASN A 337 0.62 -19.54 -9.98
C ASN A 337 1.08 -18.83 -11.26
N PRO A 338 0.55 -19.20 -12.44
CA PRO A 338 1.02 -18.67 -13.73
C PRO A 338 0.81 -17.16 -13.85
N ASP A 339 -0.09 -16.62 -13.07
CA ASP A 339 -0.45 -15.22 -13.08
C ASP A 339 -0.09 -14.50 -11.78
N HIS A 340 1.02 -14.91 -11.18
CA HIS A 340 1.50 -14.41 -9.88
C HIS A 340 1.71 -12.89 -9.82
N ARG A 341 1.68 -12.21 -10.96
CA ARG A 341 1.82 -10.76 -11.05
C ARG A 341 0.53 -10.02 -11.31
N SER A 342 -0.38 -10.58 -12.07
CA SER A 342 -1.65 -9.97 -12.46
C SER A 342 -2.82 -10.56 -11.67
N ASN A 343 -2.89 -11.88 -11.57
CA ASN A 343 -3.82 -12.54 -10.67
C ASN A 343 -3.26 -12.51 -9.25
N ARG A 344 -3.73 -11.57 -8.53
CA ARG A 344 -3.37 -11.39 -7.16
C ARG A 344 -4.42 -11.89 -6.22
N GLU A 345 -5.01 -13.00 -6.50
CA GLU A 345 -5.47 -13.87 -5.42
C GLU A 345 -4.27 -14.22 -4.55
N TYR A 346 -3.62 -13.18 -4.09
CA TYR A 346 -3.03 -13.23 -2.80
C TYR A 346 -4.10 -13.78 -1.92
N VAL A 347 -3.78 -14.81 -1.27
CA VAL A 347 -4.50 -15.31 -0.15
C VAL A 347 -5.07 -14.08 0.56
N ALA A 348 -6.29 -13.76 0.17
CA ALA A 348 -7.02 -12.69 0.82
C ALA A 348 -6.91 -13.02 2.30
N PRO A 349 -6.63 -12.06 3.20
CA PRO A 349 -6.51 -12.34 4.61
C PRO A 349 -7.85 -12.85 5.13
N GLU A 350 -8.10 -14.12 4.92
CA GLU A 350 -9.26 -14.82 5.48
C GLU A 350 -9.14 -14.77 7.00
N GLY A 351 -10.26 -14.60 7.66
CA GLY A 351 -10.27 -14.49 9.10
C GLY A 351 -9.84 -13.15 9.68
N THR A 352 -9.89 -12.09 8.88
CA THR A 352 -9.72 -10.72 9.37
C THR A 352 -10.84 -10.35 10.34
N ALA A 353 -10.51 -9.63 11.41
CA ALA A 353 -11.48 -9.15 12.37
C ALA A 353 -12.58 -8.30 11.69
N PRO A 354 -13.88 -8.53 11.95
CA PRO A 354 -14.97 -7.85 11.27
C PRO A 354 -14.89 -6.32 11.36
N CYS A 355 -14.43 -5.78 12.47
CA CYS A 355 -14.26 -4.34 12.64
C CYS A 355 -13.21 -3.72 11.68
N LYS A 356 -12.18 -4.47 11.29
CA LYS A 356 -11.22 -4.05 10.26
C LYS A 356 -11.81 -4.17 8.87
N THR A 357 -12.48 -5.28 8.58
CA THR A 357 -13.10 -5.55 7.28
C THR A 357 -14.21 -4.53 6.96
N ALA A 358 -15.03 -4.19 7.92
CA ALA A 358 -16.14 -3.24 7.78
C ALA A 358 -15.68 -1.79 7.61
N CYS A 359 -14.46 -1.45 8.06
CA CYS A 359 -13.93 -0.10 7.91
C CYS A 359 -13.51 0.13 6.46
N PRO A 360 -14.03 1.15 5.74
CA PRO A 360 -13.62 1.44 4.37
C PRO A 360 -12.12 1.69 4.19
N ALA A 361 -11.46 2.21 5.24
CA ALA A 361 -10.02 2.43 5.26
C ALA A 361 -9.24 1.25 5.87
N HIS A 362 -9.89 0.17 6.26
CA HIS A 362 -9.28 -1.04 6.86
C HIS A 362 -8.32 -0.74 8.01
N ILE A 363 -8.68 0.22 8.89
CA ILE A 363 -7.87 0.59 10.04
C ILE A 363 -7.69 -0.62 10.96
N ALA A 364 -6.49 -0.81 11.51
CA ALA A 364 -6.13 -1.90 12.39
C ALA A 364 -6.74 -1.73 13.80
N VAL A 365 -8.06 -1.92 13.92
CA VAL A 365 -8.84 -1.63 15.13
C VAL A 365 -8.33 -2.37 16.36
N GLN A 366 -8.17 -3.70 16.29
CA GLN A 366 -7.62 -4.48 17.42
C GLN A 366 -6.24 -3.96 17.86
N GLY A 367 -5.41 -3.54 16.88
CA GLY A 367 -4.07 -3.05 17.12
C GLY A 367 -4.07 -1.78 17.97
N TYR A 368 -4.79 -0.74 17.56
CA TYR A 368 -4.79 0.50 18.32
C TYR A 368 -5.55 0.41 19.65
N LEU A 369 -6.58 -0.45 19.75
CA LEU A 369 -7.21 -0.73 21.04
C LEU A 369 -6.22 -1.38 22.03
N LYS A 370 -5.41 -2.35 21.57
CA LYS A 370 -4.39 -3.00 22.40
C LYS A 370 -3.29 -2.02 22.84
N LEU A 371 -2.82 -1.17 21.91
CA LEU A 371 -1.84 -0.13 22.25
C LEU A 371 -2.41 0.88 23.25
N ALA A 372 -3.67 1.28 23.09
CA ALA A 372 -4.34 2.17 24.05
C ALA A 372 -4.50 1.51 25.43
N ALA A 373 -4.83 0.20 25.47
CA ALA A 373 -4.86 -0.56 26.72
C ALA A 373 -3.50 -0.58 27.46
N GLN A 374 -2.40 -0.46 26.73
CA GLN A 374 -1.04 -0.42 27.25
C GLN A 374 -0.54 1.01 27.55
N GLY A 375 -1.35 2.04 27.34
CA GLY A 375 -0.94 3.44 27.47
C GLY A 375 -0.01 3.95 26.35
N ARG A 376 0.18 3.18 25.27
CA ARG A 376 1.05 3.49 24.12
C ARG A 376 0.28 4.30 23.06
N TYR A 377 -0.19 5.48 23.46
CA TYR A 377 -1.14 6.27 22.66
C TYR A 377 -0.55 6.81 21.37
N LEU A 378 0.72 7.25 21.35
CA LEU A 378 1.37 7.76 20.14
C LEU A 378 1.59 6.64 19.11
N GLU A 379 1.91 5.44 19.55
CA GLU A 379 2.03 4.30 18.64
C GLU A 379 0.66 3.83 18.12
N ALA A 380 -0.38 3.96 18.93
CA ALA A 380 -1.77 3.74 18.51
C ALA A 380 -2.17 4.76 17.43
N LEU A 381 -1.81 6.02 17.61
CA LEU A 381 -2.04 7.10 16.65
C LEU A 381 -1.28 6.83 15.34
N GLU A 382 0.00 6.48 15.42
CA GLU A 382 0.79 6.10 14.25
C GLU A 382 0.14 4.95 13.48
N LEU A 383 -0.35 3.92 14.18
CA LEU A 383 -1.02 2.79 13.55
C LEU A 383 -2.32 3.19 12.85
N ILE A 384 -3.12 4.10 13.43
CA ILE A 384 -4.32 4.64 12.79
C ILE A 384 -3.94 5.44 11.53
N LYS A 385 -2.91 6.30 11.62
CA LYS A 385 -2.49 7.19 10.53
C LYS A 385 -1.87 6.48 9.33
N LYS A 386 -1.54 5.21 9.43
CA LYS A 386 -1.20 4.40 8.25
C LYS A 386 -2.36 4.27 7.26
N GLU A 387 -3.60 4.40 7.73
CA GLU A 387 -4.80 4.25 6.92
C GLU A 387 -5.67 5.52 6.91
N ASN A 388 -5.64 6.30 7.98
CA ASN A 388 -6.51 7.46 8.17
C ASN A 388 -5.72 8.65 8.72
N PRO A 389 -5.43 9.68 7.90
CA PRO A 389 -4.69 10.86 8.33
C PRO A 389 -5.49 11.84 9.21
N LEU A 390 -6.82 11.67 9.32
CA LEU A 390 -7.74 12.54 10.04
C LEU A 390 -8.47 11.80 11.17
N PRO A 391 -7.75 11.19 12.14
CA PRO A 391 -8.38 10.36 13.17
C PRO A 391 -9.21 11.16 14.17
N ALA A 392 -8.87 12.41 14.51
CA ALA A 392 -9.62 13.24 15.42
C ALA A 392 -10.95 13.72 14.83
N VAL A 393 -10.96 14.07 13.55
CA VAL A 393 -12.19 14.32 12.77
C VAL A 393 -13.05 13.07 12.76
N CYS A 394 -12.51 11.93 12.35
CA CYS A 394 -13.28 10.67 12.31
C CYS A 394 -13.78 10.22 13.69
N GLY A 395 -13.07 10.48 14.78
CA GLY A 395 -13.52 10.19 16.14
C GLY A 395 -14.74 11.03 16.60
N ARG A 396 -15.17 11.98 15.78
CA ARG A 396 -16.33 12.84 16.05
C ARG A 396 -17.51 12.64 15.12
N ILE A 397 -17.25 12.22 13.87
CA ILE A 397 -18.27 12.21 12.81
C ILE A 397 -18.38 10.89 12.06
N CYS A 398 -17.63 9.86 12.46
CA CYS A 398 -17.66 8.57 11.77
C CYS A 398 -19.01 7.87 11.98
N ASN A 399 -19.47 7.18 10.93
CA ASN A 399 -20.68 6.36 10.98
C ASN A 399 -20.48 4.99 11.67
N ARG A 400 -19.31 4.75 12.25
CA ARG A 400 -19.03 3.62 13.13
C ARG A 400 -19.32 2.22 12.57
N LYS A 401 -19.13 2.00 11.27
CA LYS A 401 -19.32 0.65 10.65
C LYS A 401 -18.51 -0.44 11.37
N CYS A 402 -17.36 -0.11 11.92
CA CYS A 402 -16.56 -1.04 12.73
C CYS A 402 -17.26 -1.48 14.01
N GLU A 403 -18.12 -0.66 14.60
CA GLU A 403 -18.92 -1.01 15.78
C GLU A 403 -20.14 -1.84 15.40
N SER A 404 -20.82 -1.51 14.28
CA SER A 404 -21.99 -2.31 13.82
C SER A 404 -21.60 -3.76 13.51
N GLU A 405 -20.39 -4.00 13.02
CA GLU A 405 -19.88 -5.34 12.72
C GLU A 405 -19.00 -5.93 13.84
N CYS A 406 -18.95 -5.28 15.00
CA CYS A 406 -18.12 -5.75 16.11
C CYS A 406 -18.67 -7.04 16.71
N THR A 407 -17.88 -8.12 16.68
CA THR A 407 -18.22 -9.45 17.21
C THR A 407 -18.77 -9.38 18.65
N ARG A 408 -18.28 -8.43 19.46
CA ARG A 408 -18.77 -8.22 20.83
C ARG A 408 -20.26 -7.91 20.89
N GLY A 409 -20.83 -7.33 19.81
CA GLY A 409 -22.27 -7.06 19.69
C GLY A 409 -23.16 -8.30 19.86
N ASN A 410 -22.63 -9.49 19.56
CA ASN A 410 -23.34 -10.76 19.75
C ASN A 410 -23.37 -11.25 21.22
N LEU A 411 -22.59 -10.63 22.10
CA LEU A 411 -22.54 -10.98 23.54
C LEU A 411 -23.35 -10.01 24.40
N ASP A 412 -23.14 -8.72 24.17
CA ASP A 412 -23.76 -7.62 24.90
C ASP A 412 -23.92 -6.38 24.00
N ARG A 413 -22.94 -5.49 23.98
CA ARG A 413 -22.89 -4.28 23.14
C ARG A 413 -21.52 -4.19 22.50
N ALA A 414 -21.45 -3.74 21.26
CA ALA A 414 -20.19 -3.48 20.55
C ALA A 414 -19.19 -2.68 21.42
N VAL A 415 -17.91 -2.84 21.18
CA VAL A 415 -16.88 -1.99 21.79
C VAL A 415 -17.06 -0.55 21.28
N ALA A 416 -16.93 0.45 22.14
CA ALA A 416 -16.97 1.88 21.77
C ALA A 416 -15.67 2.28 21.06
N ILE A 417 -15.49 1.73 19.86
CA ILE A 417 -14.27 1.83 19.06
C ILE A 417 -13.96 3.27 18.69
N ASP A 418 -15.00 4.02 18.33
CA ASP A 418 -14.89 5.41 17.90
C ASP A 418 -14.48 6.34 19.03
N GLU A 419 -15.00 6.11 20.23
CA GLU A 419 -14.64 6.90 21.43
C GLU A 419 -13.20 6.66 21.86
N VAL A 420 -12.71 5.40 21.78
CA VAL A 420 -11.29 5.10 22.03
C VAL A 420 -10.41 5.76 20.97
N LYS A 421 -10.82 5.74 19.69
CA LYS A 421 -10.11 6.43 18.60
C LYS A 421 -10.08 7.94 18.83
N LYS A 422 -11.20 8.56 19.25
CA LYS A 422 -11.28 9.97 19.63
C LYS A 422 -10.26 10.30 20.72
N PHE A 423 -10.22 9.50 21.79
CA PHE A 423 -9.28 9.68 22.89
C PHE A 423 -7.81 9.63 22.43
N ILE A 424 -7.46 8.66 21.58
CA ILE A 424 -6.10 8.52 21.02
C ILE A 424 -5.76 9.77 20.18
N ALA A 425 -6.69 10.16 19.31
CA ALA A 425 -6.49 11.24 18.36
C ALA A 425 -6.45 12.62 19.02
N ASP A 426 -7.18 12.83 20.11
CA ASP A 426 -7.18 14.10 20.85
C ASP A 426 -5.79 14.41 21.44
N ARG A 427 -4.92 13.42 21.64
CA ARG A 427 -3.51 13.60 22.02
C ARG A 427 -2.70 14.34 20.94
N GLU A 428 -3.13 14.30 19.68
CA GLU A 428 -2.46 14.97 18.56
C GLU A 428 -2.87 16.45 18.40
N LEU A 429 -3.92 16.89 19.06
CA LEU A 429 -4.41 18.26 18.93
C LEU A 429 -3.39 19.29 19.46
N GLU A 430 -2.50 18.87 20.35
CA GLU A 430 -1.38 19.65 20.84
C GLU A 430 -0.15 19.43 19.93
N ARG A 431 0.54 20.52 19.61
CA ARG A 431 1.67 20.49 18.66
C ARG A 431 2.78 19.53 19.07
N ASP A 432 3.10 19.46 20.33
CA ASP A 432 4.24 18.68 20.85
C ASP A 432 3.98 17.16 20.84
N THR A 433 2.73 16.73 20.67
CA THR A 433 2.32 15.32 20.64
C THR A 433 1.86 14.86 19.25
N ARG A 434 2.01 15.70 18.22
CA ARG A 434 1.65 15.36 16.84
C ARG A 434 2.53 14.27 16.26
N PHE A 435 1.90 13.32 15.58
CA PHE A 435 2.61 12.36 14.77
C PHE A 435 2.71 12.86 13.32
N VAL A 436 3.92 13.20 12.90
CA VAL A 436 4.25 13.51 11.50
C VAL A 436 5.07 12.35 10.93
N PRO A 437 4.64 11.68 9.86
CA PRO A 437 5.37 10.55 9.32
C PRO A 437 6.74 10.95 8.79
N LYS A 438 7.73 10.07 8.99
CA LYS A 438 9.06 10.23 8.41
C LYS A 438 9.02 10.03 6.90
N LYS A 439 9.56 10.96 6.15
CA LYS A 439 9.72 10.82 4.70
C LYS A 439 10.77 9.77 4.37
N LEU A 440 10.37 8.73 3.65
CA LEU A 440 11.27 7.62 3.26
C LEU A 440 11.81 7.76 1.84
N TYR A 441 11.21 8.62 1.03
CA TYR A 441 11.53 8.86 -0.38
C TYR A 441 11.89 10.33 -0.62
N ASP A 442 12.42 10.61 -1.79
CA ASP A 442 12.63 11.97 -2.28
C ASP A 442 12.10 12.10 -3.71
N PHE A 443 10.81 12.40 -3.81
CA PHE A 443 10.11 12.67 -5.07
C PHE A 443 9.77 14.16 -5.22
N SER A 444 10.60 15.01 -4.63
CA SER A 444 10.40 16.45 -4.62
C SER A 444 10.54 17.12 -6.01
N ASP A 445 11.00 16.40 -7.03
CA ASP A 445 11.01 16.82 -8.42
C ASP A 445 9.61 16.79 -9.07
N LYS A 446 8.67 16.01 -8.52
CA LYS A 446 7.31 15.82 -9.04
C LYS A 446 6.29 16.70 -8.33
N LYS A 447 5.42 17.34 -9.12
CA LYS A 447 4.37 18.25 -8.64
C LYS A 447 3.00 17.63 -8.85
N ILE A 448 2.19 17.60 -7.79
CA ILE A 448 0.83 17.07 -7.85
C ILE A 448 -0.16 18.16 -7.46
N ALA A 449 -1.19 18.34 -8.29
CA ALA A 449 -2.31 19.23 -8.01
C ALA A 449 -3.48 18.44 -7.42
N VAL A 450 -3.99 18.87 -6.28
CA VAL A 450 -5.21 18.33 -5.65
C VAL A 450 -6.30 19.40 -5.72
N ILE A 451 -7.41 19.11 -6.37
CA ILE A 451 -8.51 20.04 -6.54
C ILE A 451 -9.63 19.69 -5.56
N GLY A 452 -9.74 20.49 -4.51
CA GLY A 452 -10.66 20.29 -3.39
C GLY A 452 -9.95 19.88 -2.11
N ALA A 453 -10.07 20.68 -1.07
CA ALA A 453 -9.51 20.46 0.27
C ALA A 453 -10.48 19.73 1.22
N GLY A 454 -11.38 18.90 0.71
CA GLY A 454 -12.24 18.01 1.48
C GLY A 454 -11.49 16.75 1.94
N PRO A 455 -12.16 15.80 2.65
CA PRO A 455 -11.49 14.63 3.24
C PRO A 455 -10.75 13.77 2.21
N ALA A 456 -11.27 13.61 0.98
CA ALA A 456 -10.58 12.87 -0.08
C ALA A 456 -9.27 13.56 -0.51
N GLY A 457 -9.34 14.89 -0.77
CA GLY A 457 -8.18 15.67 -1.17
C GLY A 457 -7.13 15.77 -0.07
N LEU A 458 -7.52 16.00 1.18
CA LEU A 458 -6.62 16.02 2.33
C LEU A 458 -5.92 14.67 2.51
N SER A 459 -6.65 13.55 2.36
CA SER A 459 -6.07 12.21 2.46
C SER A 459 -5.05 11.95 1.37
N CYS A 460 -5.39 12.23 0.11
CA CYS A 460 -4.46 12.07 -1.02
C CYS A 460 -3.21 12.94 -0.83
N ALA A 461 -3.38 14.20 -0.45
CA ALA A 461 -2.29 15.13 -0.20
C ALA A 461 -1.36 14.64 0.93
N TYR A 462 -1.93 14.10 2.01
CA TYR A 462 -1.15 13.54 3.12
C TYR A 462 -0.24 12.39 2.68
N PHE A 463 -0.78 11.38 1.99
CA PHE A 463 0.00 10.22 1.59
C PHE A 463 1.07 10.57 0.55
N LEU A 464 0.78 11.44 -0.40
CA LEU A 464 1.77 11.92 -1.37
C LEU A 464 2.86 12.78 -0.71
N ALA A 465 2.50 13.67 0.21
CA ALA A 465 3.47 14.48 0.93
C ALA A 465 4.36 13.66 1.88
N ALA A 466 3.82 12.55 2.45
CA ALA A 466 4.60 11.60 3.23
C ALA A 466 5.69 10.92 2.38
N ASP A 467 5.45 10.73 1.08
CA ASP A 467 6.44 10.25 0.11
C ASP A 467 7.28 11.38 -0.52
N ASN A 468 7.19 12.60 0.05
CA ASN A 468 7.95 13.79 -0.34
C ASN A 468 7.63 14.35 -1.75
N TYR A 469 6.42 14.13 -2.26
CA TYR A 469 5.94 14.84 -3.45
C TYR A 469 5.67 16.32 -3.15
N ARG A 470 5.82 17.20 -4.15
CA ARG A 470 5.38 18.60 -4.05
C ARG A 470 3.87 18.66 -4.31
N VAL A 471 3.08 18.69 -3.25
CA VAL A 471 1.63 18.70 -3.35
C VAL A 471 1.08 20.11 -3.14
N THR A 472 0.25 20.59 -4.09
CA THR A 472 -0.51 21.82 -3.95
C THR A 472 -2.00 21.47 -3.95
N VAL A 473 -2.71 21.88 -2.89
CA VAL A 473 -4.15 21.73 -2.76
C VAL A 473 -4.82 23.06 -3.12
N PHE A 474 -5.68 23.03 -4.13
CA PHE A 474 -6.49 24.15 -4.56
C PHE A 474 -7.90 24.01 -4.01
N ASP A 475 -8.44 25.03 -3.39
CA ASP A 475 -9.84 25.06 -2.98
C ASP A 475 -10.45 26.43 -3.24
N ARG A 476 -11.67 26.46 -3.74
CA ARG A 476 -12.39 27.71 -4.00
C ARG A 476 -12.80 28.44 -2.74
N ASN A 477 -12.95 27.73 -1.62
CA ASN A 477 -13.24 28.34 -0.33
C ASN A 477 -11.96 28.93 0.28
N GLU A 478 -12.10 29.91 1.15
CA GLU A 478 -10.98 30.59 1.77
C GLU A 478 -10.20 29.72 2.78
N LEU A 479 -10.84 28.69 3.32
CA LEU A 479 -10.23 27.78 4.29
C LEU A 479 -10.39 26.32 3.86
N PRO A 480 -9.37 25.47 4.10
CA PRO A 480 -9.44 24.06 3.75
C PRO A 480 -10.36 23.28 4.69
N GLY A 481 -10.85 22.12 4.25
CA GLY A 481 -11.70 21.21 5.05
C GLY A 481 -12.97 20.78 4.32
N GLY A 482 -13.36 21.44 3.22
CA GLY A 482 -14.54 21.07 2.45
C GLY A 482 -15.80 20.92 3.32
N MET A 483 -16.56 19.82 3.16
CA MET A 483 -17.78 19.59 3.96
C MET A 483 -17.49 19.39 5.45
N LEU A 484 -16.31 19.02 5.86
CA LEU A 484 -15.95 18.96 7.29
C LEU A 484 -15.98 20.34 7.96
N ARG A 485 -15.65 21.37 7.20
CA ARG A 485 -15.68 22.77 7.67
C ARG A 485 -17.03 23.43 7.43
N TYR A 486 -17.54 23.32 6.20
CA TYR A 486 -18.67 24.11 5.76
C TYR A 486 -20.02 23.40 5.89
N GLY A 487 -20.05 22.06 5.92
CA GLY A 487 -21.26 21.27 6.04
C GLY A 487 -21.55 20.78 7.46
N ILE A 488 -20.53 20.31 8.19
CA ILE A 488 -20.73 19.76 9.52
C ILE A 488 -20.74 20.88 10.56
N PRO A 489 -21.76 20.96 11.43
CA PRO A 489 -21.84 21.98 12.46
C PRO A 489 -20.72 21.89 13.50
N SER A 490 -20.33 23.04 14.07
CA SER A 490 -19.24 23.10 15.06
C SER A 490 -19.55 22.35 16.36
N PHE A 491 -20.81 22.16 16.72
CA PHE A 491 -21.20 21.34 17.89
C PHE A 491 -21.00 19.83 17.66
N ARG A 492 -20.70 19.39 16.46
CA ARG A 492 -20.26 18.01 16.14
C ARG A 492 -18.77 17.93 15.85
N LEU A 493 -18.22 18.96 15.19
CA LEU A 493 -16.82 19.04 14.82
C LEU A 493 -16.32 20.47 14.98
N GLU A 494 -15.70 20.77 16.11
CA GLU A 494 -15.05 22.06 16.35
C GLU A 494 -13.96 22.30 15.29
N LYS A 495 -13.94 23.50 14.71
CA LYS A 495 -13.05 23.78 13.55
C LYS A 495 -11.58 23.79 13.95
N THR A 496 -11.28 24.07 15.22
CA THR A 496 -9.92 23.95 15.78
C THR A 496 -9.37 22.54 15.72
N VAL A 497 -10.21 21.50 15.87
CA VAL A 497 -9.82 20.10 15.73
C VAL A 497 -9.41 19.81 14.28
N LEU A 498 -10.22 20.26 13.32
CA LEU A 498 -9.93 20.11 11.90
C LEU A 498 -8.65 20.86 11.50
N ASP A 499 -8.46 22.08 12.03
CA ASP A 499 -7.27 22.88 11.76
C ASP A 499 -6.00 22.20 12.28
N ALA A 500 -6.04 21.59 13.47
CA ALA A 500 -4.91 20.88 14.04
C ALA A 500 -4.47 19.68 13.15
N GLU A 501 -5.42 18.93 12.60
CA GLU A 501 -5.10 17.82 11.67
C GLU A 501 -4.61 18.32 10.31
N ILE A 502 -5.15 19.44 9.80
CA ILE A 502 -4.65 20.07 8.56
C ILE A 502 -3.23 20.62 8.75
N ASP A 503 -2.90 21.12 9.92
CA ASP A 503 -1.55 21.61 10.21
C ASP A 503 -0.49 20.52 10.08
N VAL A 504 -0.81 19.25 10.34
CA VAL A 504 0.10 18.11 10.04
C VAL A 504 0.45 18.05 8.56
N LEU A 505 -0.52 18.31 7.67
CA LEU A 505 -0.26 18.32 6.23
C LEU A 505 0.65 19.52 5.86
N LYS A 506 0.49 20.67 6.50
CA LYS A 506 1.38 21.82 6.29
C LYS A 506 2.80 21.52 6.77
N GLU A 507 2.96 20.84 7.90
CA GLU A 507 4.25 20.38 8.41
C GLU A 507 4.93 19.36 7.47
N LEU A 508 4.14 18.55 6.76
CA LEU A 508 4.62 17.67 5.69
C LEU A 508 5.01 18.42 4.41
N GLY A 509 4.71 19.72 4.32
CA GLY A 509 5.05 20.57 3.19
C GLY A 509 3.95 20.71 2.14
N VAL A 510 2.70 20.33 2.44
CA VAL A 510 1.57 20.57 1.55
C VAL A 510 1.27 22.06 1.45
N ILE A 511 1.19 22.57 0.22
CA ILE A 511 0.86 23.97 -0.07
C ILE A 511 -0.65 24.09 -0.29
N PHE A 512 -1.31 24.96 0.47
CA PHE A 512 -2.73 25.27 0.29
C PHE A 512 -2.91 26.58 -0.47
N ARG A 513 -3.62 26.53 -1.58
CA ARG A 513 -4.10 27.69 -2.35
C ARG A 513 -5.61 27.75 -2.27
N CYS A 514 -6.09 28.31 -1.17
CA CYS A 514 -7.50 28.55 -0.92
C CYS A 514 -7.96 29.87 -1.55
N GLY A 515 -9.28 30.01 -1.79
CA GLY A 515 -9.83 31.13 -2.54
C GLY A 515 -9.57 31.07 -4.05
N VAL A 516 -9.09 29.92 -4.55
CA VAL A 516 -8.80 29.71 -5.98
C VAL A 516 -9.73 28.64 -6.55
N GLU A 517 -10.60 29.01 -7.45
CA GLU A 517 -11.53 28.11 -8.13
C GLU A 517 -10.89 27.60 -9.44
N VAL A 518 -10.51 26.33 -9.46
CA VAL A 518 -10.01 25.69 -10.68
C VAL A 518 -11.15 25.62 -11.70
N GLY A 519 -10.85 26.00 -12.93
CA GLY A 519 -11.81 26.18 -14.02
C GLY A 519 -12.28 27.63 -14.18
N LYS A 520 -12.04 28.50 -13.20
CA LYS A 520 -12.34 29.95 -13.28
C LYS A 520 -11.09 30.80 -13.14
N ASP A 521 -10.36 30.65 -12.03
CA ASP A 521 -9.17 31.45 -11.75
C ASP A 521 -7.89 30.80 -12.32
N ILE A 522 -7.88 29.49 -12.45
CA ILE A 522 -6.83 28.68 -13.09
C ILE A 522 -7.47 27.45 -13.76
N THR A 523 -7.05 27.11 -14.96
CA THR A 523 -7.52 25.91 -15.68
C THR A 523 -6.62 24.71 -15.45
N ILE A 524 -7.13 23.48 -15.70
CA ILE A 524 -6.31 22.26 -15.67
C ILE A 524 -5.19 22.33 -16.72
N ALA A 525 -5.45 22.90 -17.89
CA ALA A 525 -4.42 23.14 -18.90
C ALA A 525 -3.29 24.01 -18.37
N GLN A 526 -3.59 25.11 -17.68
CA GLN A 526 -2.59 25.96 -17.05
C GLN A 526 -1.84 25.25 -15.91
N LEU A 527 -2.47 24.33 -15.17
CA LEU A 527 -1.77 23.50 -14.19
C LEU A 527 -0.74 22.60 -14.88
N ARG A 528 -1.09 21.97 -16.01
CA ARG A 528 -0.15 21.18 -16.83
C ARG A 528 1.03 22.05 -17.33
N GLU A 529 0.75 23.27 -17.84
CA GLU A 529 1.78 24.23 -18.26
C GLU A 529 2.71 24.65 -17.10
N GLN A 530 2.19 24.72 -15.87
CA GLN A 530 2.98 24.98 -14.66
C GLN A 530 3.79 23.76 -14.18
N GLY A 531 3.74 22.64 -14.90
CA GLY A 531 4.51 21.45 -14.66
C GLY A 531 3.94 20.56 -13.54
N TYR A 532 2.62 20.56 -13.35
CA TYR A 532 1.99 19.54 -12.53
C TYR A 532 1.91 18.22 -13.31
N ASP A 533 2.48 17.16 -12.74
CA ASP A 533 2.60 15.83 -13.36
C ASP A 533 1.28 15.03 -13.31
N ALA A 534 0.43 15.30 -12.33
CA ALA A 534 -0.90 14.69 -12.20
C ALA A 534 -1.85 15.58 -11.40
N VAL A 535 -3.15 15.32 -11.59
CA VAL A 535 -4.26 16.02 -10.94
C VAL A 535 -5.14 15.03 -10.18
N TYR A 536 -5.47 15.33 -8.94
CA TYR A 536 -6.50 14.62 -8.18
C TYR A 536 -7.76 15.47 -8.02
N LEU A 537 -8.88 15.01 -8.60
CA LEU A 537 -10.16 15.71 -8.57
C LEU A 537 -10.98 15.23 -7.37
N ALA A 538 -11.14 16.09 -6.36
CA ALA A 538 -11.80 15.83 -5.08
C ALA A 538 -12.80 16.92 -4.69
N VAL A 539 -13.52 17.49 -5.69
CA VAL A 539 -14.41 18.66 -5.52
C VAL A 539 -15.70 18.36 -4.76
N GLY A 540 -15.99 17.08 -4.51
CA GLY A 540 -17.15 16.65 -3.73
C GLY A 540 -18.51 16.88 -4.40
N ALA A 541 -19.60 16.80 -3.59
CA ALA A 541 -20.97 17.10 -3.96
C ALA A 541 -21.46 18.28 -3.12
N ARG A 542 -21.51 19.47 -3.70
CA ARG A 542 -21.59 20.74 -2.95
C ARG A 542 -22.91 21.50 -3.09
N LYS A 543 -23.73 21.15 -4.04
CA LYS A 543 -25.05 21.81 -4.27
C LYS A 543 -26.15 21.04 -3.55
N SER A 544 -27.03 21.75 -2.89
CA SER A 544 -28.27 21.17 -2.38
C SER A 544 -29.11 20.63 -3.53
N ALA A 545 -29.74 19.48 -3.31
CA ALA A 545 -30.75 18.96 -4.25
C ALA A 545 -32.01 19.82 -4.20
N ALA A 546 -32.55 20.14 -5.36
CA ALA A 546 -33.83 20.86 -5.46
C ALA A 546 -35.01 19.97 -5.04
N LEU A 547 -36.00 20.55 -4.38
CA LEU A 547 -37.25 19.86 -3.99
C LEU A 547 -38.10 19.52 -5.23
N GLY A 548 -38.09 20.36 -6.24
CA GLY A 548 -38.88 20.20 -7.44
C GLY A 548 -40.38 20.36 -7.19
N ILE A 549 -40.77 21.16 -6.21
CA ILE A 549 -42.17 21.44 -5.86
C ILE A 549 -42.51 22.91 -5.99
N PRO A 550 -43.76 23.28 -6.23
CA PRO A 550 -44.17 24.69 -6.32
C PRO A 550 -43.79 25.46 -5.04
N GLY A 551 -43.31 26.69 -5.21
CA GLY A 551 -42.93 27.59 -4.12
C GLY A 551 -41.52 27.40 -3.59
N GLU A 552 -40.69 26.59 -4.23
CA GLU A 552 -39.29 26.39 -3.84
C GLU A 552 -38.43 27.66 -3.95
N ASP A 553 -38.85 28.61 -4.78
CA ASP A 553 -38.19 29.88 -5.02
C ASP A 553 -38.59 31.02 -4.01
N LEU A 554 -39.50 30.74 -3.09
CA LEU A 554 -39.93 31.69 -2.07
C LEU A 554 -38.80 32.07 -1.08
N ARG A 555 -38.79 33.33 -0.68
CA ARG A 555 -37.88 33.78 0.41
C ARG A 555 -38.20 33.02 1.70
N GLY A 556 -37.20 32.46 2.30
CA GLY A 556 -37.32 31.58 3.46
C GLY A 556 -37.22 30.11 3.13
N VAL A 557 -37.04 29.74 1.83
CA VAL A 557 -36.62 28.40 1.43
C VAL A 557 -35.11 28.36 1.24
N TRP A 558 -34.46 27.39 1.85
CA TRP A 558 -33.00 27.20 1.76
C TRP A 558 -32.69 25.74 1.50
N GLY A 559 -31.63 25.50 0.73
CA GLY A 559 -30.97 24.22 0.70
C GLY A 559 -30.26 23.96 2.04
N GLY A 560 -30.35 22.76 2.58
CA GLY A 560 -29.77 22.43 3.89
C GLY A 560 -28.28 22.67 3.96
N ILE A 561 -27.54 22.31 2.91
CA ILE A 561 -26.09 22.53 2.84
C ILE A 561 -25.74 24.02 2.72
N ASP A 562 -26.51 24.78 1.97
CA ASP A 562 -26.29 26.22 1.82
C ASP A 562 -26.51 26.94 3.14
N PHE A 563 -27.57 26.55 3.87
CA PHE A 563 -27.85 27.04 5.22
C PHE A 563 -26.70 26.71 6.21
N LEU A 564 -26.23 25.45 6.24
CA LEU A 564 -25.11 25.05 7.10
C LEU A 564 -23.83 25.78 6.77
N ARG A 565 -23.56 26.00 5.48
CA ARG A 565 -22.39 26.76 5.01
C ARG A 565 -22.38 28.19 5.56
N GLU A 566 -23.50 28.90 5.44
CA GLU A 566 -23.63 30.27 5.98
C GLU A 566 -23.40 30.31 7.49
N VAL A 567 -24.02 29.39 8.24
CA VAL A 567 -23.85 29.33 9.70
C VAL A 567 -22.41 28.97 10.08
N ASN A 568 -21.80 28.00 9.41
CA ASN A 568 -20.41 27.59 9.70
C ASN A 568 -19.38 28.65 9.24
N ALA A 569 -19.71 29.52 8.29
CA ALA A 569 -18.92 30.70 7.94
C ALA A 569 -19.09 31.87 8.94
N GLY A 570 -19.87 31.67 9.99
CA GLY A 570 -20.06 32.67 11.06
C GLY A 570 -21.31 33.53 10.91
N ALA A 571 -22.07 33.37 9.81
CA ALA A 571 -23.33 34.07 9.64
C ALA A 571 -24.39 33.58 10.64
N ARG A 572 -25.40 34.45 10.87
CA ARG A 572 -26.57 34.13 11.70
C ARG A 572 -27.84 34.46 10.88
N PRO A 573 -28.15 33.57 9.90
CA PRO A 573 -29.30 33.80 9.04
C PRO A 573 -30.61 33.85 9.85
N ALA A 574 -31.50 34.76 9.49
CA ALA A 574 -32.78 34.93 10.16
C ALA A 574 -33.74 33.83 9.68
N VAL A 575 -33.88 32.78 10.46
CA VAL A 575 -34.71 31.58 10.13
C VAL A 575 -36.17 31.72 10.60
N GLY A 576 -36.56 32.84 11.22
CA GLY A 576 -37.89 32.99 11.84
C GLY A 576 -38.08 32.13 13.09
N LYS A 577 -39.35 32.02 13.54
CA LYS A 577 -39.67 31.29 14.79
C LYS A 577 -40.06 29.83 14.56
N LYS A 578 -40.60 29.51 13.37
CA LYS A 578 -41.09 28.19 13.03
C LYS A 578 -40.39 27.68 11.76
N VAL A 579 -39.59 26.65 11.93
CA VAL A 579 -38.80 26.06 10.83
C VAL A 579 -39.28 24.65 10.56
N VAL A 580 -39.51 24.33 9.29
CA VAL A 580 -39.71 22.95 8.84
C VAL A 580 -38.49 22.48 8.07
N VAL A 581 -37.93 21.36 8.49
CA VAL A 581 -36.83 20.65 7.79
C VAL A 581 -37.39 19.48 7.02
N ILE A 582 -37.13 19.41 5.72
CA ILE A 582 -37.55 18.30 4.85
C ILE A 582 -36.38 17.35 4.68
N GLY A 583 -36.54 16.11 5.16
CA GLY A 583 -35.53 15.06 5.02
C GLY A 583 -35.37 14.20 6.26
N GLY A 584 -34.69 13.06 6.16
CA GLY A 584 -34.52 12.10 7.26
C GLY A 584 -33.09 11.55 7.38
N GLY A 585 -32.10 12.18 6.77
CA GLY A 585 -30.69 11.80 6.88
C GLY A 585 -29.91 12.65 7.89
N ASN A 586 -28.64 12.33 8.15
CA ASN A 586 -27.78 13.05 9.09
C ASN A 586 -27.72 14.57 8.80
N VAL A 587 -27.71 14.97 7.53
CA VAL A 587 -27.75 16.40 7.16
C VAL A 587 -29.03 17.07 7.66
N ALA A 588 -30.17 16.35 7.66
CA ALA A 588 -31.42 16.89 8.19
C ALA A 588 -31.34 17.09 9.72
N MET A 589 -30.68 16.19 10.43
CA MET A 589 -30.41 16.32 11.88
C MET A 589 -29.51 17.52 12.16
N ASP A 590 -28.43 17.66 11.42
CA ASP A 590 -27.51 18.79 11.52
C ASP A 590 -28.21 20.13 11.28
N VAL A 591 -29.02 20.20 10.23
CA VAL A 591 -29.82 21.38 9.88
C VAL A 591 -30.82 21.71 10.96
N ALA A 592 -31.57 20.70 11.46
CA ALA A 592 -32.57 20.89 12.49
C ALA A 592 -31.97 21.38 13.81
N ARG A 593 -30.92 20.72 14.29
CA ARG A 593 -30.19 21.08 15.51
C ARG A 593 -29.54 22.46 15.41
N THR A 594 -29.03 22.81 14.21
CA THR A 594 -28.51 24.17 13.96
C THR A 594 -29.59 25.24 14.04
N ALA A 595 -30.76 24.98 13.47
CA ALA A 595 -31.90 25.92 13.53
C ALA A 595 -32.44 26.10 14.98
N VAL A 596 -32.47 25.02 15.79
CA VAL A 596 -32.79 25.11 17.24
C VAL A 596 -31.81 26.05 17.96
N ARG A 597 -30.51 25.94 17.69
CA ARG A 597 -29.47 26.81 18.28
C ARG A 597 -29.57 28.26 17.85
N LEU A 598 -30.21 28.53 16.71
CA LEU A 598 -30.55 29.89 16.27
C LEU A 598 -31.86 30.41 16.88
N GLY A 599 -32.52 29.63 17.77
CA GLY A 599 -33.70 30.03 18.52
C GLY A 599 -35.04 29.67 17.88
N ALA A 600 -35.06 28.83 16.84
CA ALA A 600 -36.27 28.41 16.16
C ALA A 600 -36.94 27.18 16.86
N SER A 601 -38.26 27.09 16.75
CA SER A 601 -39.00 25.83 16.97
C SER A 601 -38.96 25.04 15.65
N VAL A 602 -38.42 23.82 15.71
CA VAL A 602 -38.11 23.02 14.52
C VAL A 602 -38.95 21.76 14.42
N THR A 603 -39.51 21.51 13.26
CA THR A 603 -40.23 20.29 12.92
C THR A 603 -39.55 19.64 11.71
N VAL A 604 -39.17 18.36 11.84
CA VAL A 604 -38.67 17.53 10.72
C VAL A 604 -39.85 16.83 10.06
N ALA A 605 -40.11 17.09 8.78
CA ALA A 605 -41.09 16.41 7.96
C ALA A 605 -40.42 15.32 7.13
N TYR A 606 -40.73 14.07 7.39
CA TYR A 606 -40.20 12.92 6.68
C TYR A 606 -41.27 12.12 5.96
N ARG A 607 -41.01 11.79 4.70
CA ARG A 607 -42.01 11.15 3.81
C ARG A 607 -42.32 9.68 4.08
N ARG A 608 -41.50 9.01 4.89
CA ARG A 608 -41.63 7.59 5.25
C ARG A 608 -41.84 7.44 6.77
N LYS A 609 -41.82 6.19 7.26
CA LYS A 609 -41.86 5.86 8.67
C LYS A 609 -40.51 6.17 9.36
N GLU A 610 -40.52 6.23 10.67
CA GLU A 610 -39.34 6.41 11.51
C GLU A 610 -38.26 5.33 11.26
N SER A 611 -38.70 4.06 11.14
CA SER A 611 -37.82 2.93 10.85
C SER A 611 -37.04 3.06 9.53
N ASP A 612 -37.48 3.91 8.62
CA ASP A 612 -36.87 4.11 7.29
C ASP A 612 -35.92 5.31 7.26
N MET A 613 -35.70 5.95 8.39
CA MET A 613 -34.77 7.09 8.46
C MET A 613 -33.33 6.60 8.25
N PRO A 614 -32.57 7.20 7.30
CA PRO A 614 -31.18 6.85 7.10
C PRO A 614 -30.22 7.58 8.07
N ALA A 615 -30.74 8.45 8.93
CA ALA A 615 -29.95 9.11 9.96
C ALA A 615 -29.50 8.11 11.04
N ASP A 616 -28.34 8.38 11.64
CA ASP A 616 -27.85 7.64 12.80
C ASP A 616 -28.87 7.77 13.95
N PRO A 617 -29.30 6.64 14.57
CA PRO A 617 -30.26 6.68 15.69
C PRO A 617 -29.84 7.59 16.84
N ASP A 618 -28.54 7.66 17.16
CA ASP A 618 -28.02 8.56 18.21
C ASP A 618 -28.27 10.03 17.84
N GLU A 619 -28.07 10.41 16.56
CA GLU A 619 -28.31 11.78 16.10
C GLU A 619 -29.80 12.16 16.10
N VAL A 620 -30.68 11.20 15.84
CA VAL A 620 -32.14 11.37 15.95
C VAL A 620 -32.53 11.57 17.41
N ALA A 621 -31.97 10.76 18.32
CA ALA A 621 -32.20 10.88 19.76
C ALA A 621 -31.72 12.25 20.30
N GLU A 622 -30.52 12.67 19.92
CA GLU A 622 -29.98 13.99 20.29
C GLU A 622 -30.84 15.15 19.78
N ALA A 623 -31.34 15.05 18.54
CA ALA A 623 -32.22 16.06 17.99
C ALA A 623 -33.55 16.16 18.79
N ARG A 624 -34.10 15.05 19.26
CA ARG A 624 -35.27 15.01 20.14
C ARG A 624 -35.00 15.61 21.51
N GLU A 625 -33.87 15.28 22.12
CA GLU A 625 -33.43 15.86 23.40
C GLU A 625 -33.32 17.39 23.32
N GLU A 626 -32.94 17.91 22.15
CA GLU A 626 -32.86 19.35 21.90
C GLU A 626 -34.21 20.02 21.59
N GLY A 627 -35.29 19.22 21.45
CA GLY A 627 -36.65 19.71 21.27
C GLY A 627 -37.13 19.72 19.82
N VAL A 628 -36.43 19.05 18.88
CA VAL A 628 -36.89 18.86 17.50
C VAL A 628 -38.10 17.93 17.47
N GLN A 629 -39.18 18.36 16.82
CA GLN A 629 -40.36 17.54 16.58
C GLN A 629 -40.21 16.76 15.27
N PHE A 630 -40.79 15.55 15.22
CA PHE A 630 -40.77 14.69 14.04
C PHE A 630 -42.17 14.38 13.55
N LEU A 631 -42.44 14.56 12.28
CA LEU A 631 -43.65 14.17 11.59
C LEU A 631 -43.29 13.19 10.49
N PHE A 632 -43.75 11.95 10.67
CA PHE A 632 -43.53 10.87 9.69
C PHE A 632 -44.72 10.77 8.72
N GLU A 633 -44.48 10.17 7.55
CA GLU A 633 -45.47 10.02 6.48
C GLU A 633 -46.02 11.39 6.03
N HIS A 634 -45.13 12.41 5.99
CA HIS A 634 -45.43 13.75 5.53
C HIS A 634 -44.60 14.04 4.27
N LYS A 635 -45.14 13.66 3.10
CA LYS A 635 -44.51 13.90 1.80
C LYS A 635 -44.84 15.33 1.35
N PRO A 636 -43.81 16.19 1.11
CA PRO A 636 -44.02 17.55 0.64
C PRO A 636 -44.61 17.59 -0.75
N GLU A 637 -45.56 18.49 -0.98
CA GLU A 637 -46.22 18.73 -2.28
C GLU A 637 -46.07 20.15 -2.78
N ALA A 638 -46.14 21.17 -1.91
CA ALA A 638 -45.97 22.56 -2.27
C ALA A 638 -45.55 23.39 -1.04
N ILE A 639 -44.84 24.48 -1.30
CA ILE A 639 -44.57 25.51 -0.29
C ILE A 639 -45.48 26.71 -0.55
N GLU A 640 -46.26 27.04 0.43
CA GLU A 640 -47.18 28.17 0.33
C GLU A 640 -46.52 29.47 0.80
N GLY A 641 -46.83 30.56 0.11
CA GLY A 641 -46.25 31.86 0.42
C GLY A 641 -47.22 33.01 0.30
N ARG A 642 -46.92 34.10 1.00
CA ARG A 642 -47.61 35.37 0.87
C ARG A 642 -46.61 36.51 0.71
N ASN A 643 -46.80 37.36 -0.29
CA ASN A 643 -45.89 38.46 -0.61
C ASN A 643 -44.44 37.96 -0.88
N GLY A 644 -44.30 36.79 -1.51
CA GLY A 644 -43.01 36.20 -1.86
C GLY A 644 -42.24 35.59 -0.67
N LYS A 645 -42.89 35.39 0.51
CA LYS A 645 -42.31 34.74 1.69
C LYS A 645 -43.05 33.48 2.05
N VAL A 646 -42.34 32.49 2.57
CA VAL A 646 -42.90 31.23 3.08
C VAL A 646 -43.89 31.51 4.21
N THR A 647 -45.04 30.81 4.20
CA THR A 647 -46.05 30.83 5.26
C THR A 647 -46.42 29.44 5.75
N ALA A 648 -46.29 28.41 4.87
CA ALA A 648 -46.55 27.05 5.25
C ALA A 648 -45.93 26.04 4.27
N LEU A 649 -45.74 24.79 4.68
CA LEU A 649 -45.47 23.63 3.84
C LEU A 649 -46.73 22.77 3.76
N ARG A 650 -47.22 22.52 2.53
CA ARG A 650 -48.30 21.55 2.28
C ARG A 650 -47.72 20.19 1.96
N CYS A 651 -48.22 19.19 2.66
CA CYS A 651 -47.90 17.79 2.49
C CYS A 651 -49.10 16.98 2.00
N GLU A 652 -48.83 15.76 1.50
CA GLU A 652 -49.84 14.84 1.00
C GLU A 652 -51.01 14.67 1.97
N GLY A 653 -52.27 14.66 1.44
CA GLY A 653 -53.48 14.62 2.25
C GLY A 653 -53.88 15.98 2.86
N ASP A 654 -53.57 17.08 2.20
CA ASP A 654 -53.86 18.45 2.62
C ASP A 654 -53.35 18.86 4.00
N LYS A 655 -52.33 18.15 4.50
CA LYS A 655 -51.69 18.50 5.77
C LYS A 655 -50.87 19.76 5.63
N LEU A 656 -51.24 20.81 6.37
CA LEU A 656 -50.62 22.12 6.31
C LEU A 656 -49.74 22.39 7.55
N LEU A 657 -48.46 22.57 7.35
CA LEU A 657 -47.46 22.90 8.41
C LEU A 657 -47.12 24.37 8.30
N LYS A 658 -47.66 25.22 9.19
CA LYS A 658 -47.32 26.66 9.24
C LYS A 658 -45.88 26.87 9.64
N CYS A 659 -45.09 27.56 8.81
CA CYS A 659 -43.70 27.87 9.07
C CYS A 659 -43.27 29.19 8.44
N ASP A 660 -42.16 29.76 8.99
CA ASP A 660 -41.54 30.96 8.44
C ASP A 660 -40.37 30.60 7.48
N THR A 661 -39.85 29.36 7.62
CA THR A 661 -38.72 28.89 6.86
C THR A 661 -38.85 27.40 6.56
N VAL A 662 -38.43 27.00 5.35
CA VAL A 662 -38.28 25.58 4.93
C VAL A 662 -36.81 25.33 4.61
N LEU A 663 -36.25 24.29 5.21
CA LEU A 663 -34.87 23.83 5.01
C LEU A 663 -34.87 22.47 4.32
N ALA A 664 -34.42 22.41 3.05
CA ALA A 664 -34.43 21.21 2.22
C ALA A 664 -33.16 20.39 2.42
N ALA A 665 -33.26 19.28 3.15
CA ALA A 665 -32.14 18.36 3.43
C ALA A 665 -32.37 16.98 2.76
N ILE A 666 -32.67 17.00 1.44
CA ILE A 666 -33.04 15.81 0.66
C ILE A 666 -31.89 15.22 -0.16
N GLY A 667 -30.68 15.70 0.01
CA GLY A 667 -29.49 15.24 -0.66
C GLY A 667 -28.64 16.36 -1.28
N GLN A 668 -27.56 15.93 -1.93
CA GLN A 668 -26.56 16.81 -2.53
C GLN A 668 -26.33 16.41 -3.99
N ARG A 669 -25.94 17.39 -4.81
CA ARG A 669 -25.58 17.18 -6.22
C ARG A 669 -24.14 17.61 -6.49
N ILE A 670 -23.49 16.88 -7.38
CA ILE A 670 -22.19 17.22 -7.93
C ILE A 670 -22.38 18.39 -8.91
N ASP A 671 -21.47 19.34 -8.85
CA ASP A 671 -21.43 20.48 -9.77
C ASP A 671 -20.03 20.62 -10.35
N LEU A 672 -19.90 20.22 -11.59
CA LEU A 672 -18.67 20.31 -12.39
C LEU A 672 -18.72 21.52 -13.36
N SER A 673 -19.78 22.33 -13.32
CA SER A 673 -19.89 23.52 -14.17
C SER A 673 -18.75 24.49 -13.89
N GLY A 674 -18.07 24.92 -14.94
CA GLY A 674 -16.89 25.79 -14.82
C GLY A 674 -15.54 25.06 -14.80
N LEU A 675 -15.52 23.76 -14.51
CA LEU A 675 -14.30 22.97 -14.71
C LEU A 675 -14.20 22.63 -16.21
N ASP A 676 -13.16 23.13 -16.88
CA ASP A 676 -12.83 22.67 -18.23
C ASP A 676 -12.17 21.31 -18.13
N LEU A 677 -13.01 20.27 -18.12
CA LEU A 677 -12.59 18.88 -17.94
C LEU A 677 -12.28 18.17 -19.26
N GLY A 678 -12.39 18.89 -20.41
CA GLY A 678 -12.15 18.31 -21.72
C GLY A 678 -13.03 17.06 -21.96
N GLU A 679 -12.40 15.94 -22.31
CA GLU A 679 -13.07 14.66 -22.58
C GLU A 679 -13.36 13.81 -21.32
N LEU A 680 -13.44 14.41 -20.14
CA LEU A 680 -13.73 13.68 -18.91
C LEU A 680 -15.14 13.07 -18.96
N LYS A 681 -15.23 11.76 -18.81
CA LYS A 681 -16.52 11.04 -18.85
C LYS A 681 -17.24 11.14 -17.50
N THR A 682 -18.54 11.39 -17.58
CA THR A 682 -19.44 11.40 -16.41
C THR A 682 -20.64 10.47 -16.66
N ASP A 683 -21.29 10.04 -15.58
CA ASP A 683 -22.56 9.32 -15.68
C ASP A 683 -23.77 10.28 -15.75
N GLU A 684 -24.97 9.72 -15.84
CA GLU A 684 -26.25 10.47 -15.90
C GLU A 684 -26.52 11.33 -14.65
N LYS A 685 -25.86 11.03 -13.53
CA LYS A 685 -25.98 11.79 -12.27
C LYS A 685 -24.88 12.84 -12.13
N GLY A 686 -24.06 13.04 -13.16
CA GLY A 686 -22.93 13.95 -13.16
C GLY A 686 -21.73 13.49 -12.32
N ARG A 687 -21.63 12.20 -11.99
CA ARG A 687 -20.46 11.64 -11.29
C ARG A 687 -19.36 11.37 -12.30
N VAL A 688 -18.14 11.71 -11.93
CA VAL A 688 -16.96 11.39 -12.74
C VAL A 688 -16.78 9.88 -12.80
N LEU A 689 -16.55 9.34 -13.99
CA LEU A 689 -16.22 7.93 -14.17
C LEU A 689 -14.70 7.71 -14.02
N ALA A 690 -14.34 6.79 -13.16
CA ALA A 690 -12.95 6.37 -12.97
C ALA A 690 -12.88 4.85 -12.76
N ASP A 691 -11.72 4.29 -13.02
CA ASP A 691 -11.45 2.88 -12.75
C ASP A 691 -11.57 2.59 -11.23
N PRO A 692 -12.28 1.53 -10.84
CA PRO A 692 -12.57 1.27 -9.42
C PRO A 692 -11.34 0.87 -8.58
N VAL A 693 -10.26 0.43 -9.23
CA VAL A 693 -9.00 0.02 -8.56
C VAL A 693 -8.00 1.17 -8.55
N THR A 694 -7.83 1.83 -9.68
CA THR A 694 -6.80 2.85 -9.87
C THR A 694 -7.28 4.27 -9.61
N TYR A 695 -8.58 4.49 -9.60
CA TYR A 695 -9.19 5.84 -9.51
C TYR A 695 -8.80 6.78 -10.67
N GLN A 696 -8.19 6.24 -11.74
CA GLN A 696 -7.84 6.96 -12.95
C GLN A 696 -9.09 7.22 -13.80
N THR A 697 -9.24 8.42 -14.32
CA THR A 697 -10.36 8.82 -15.17
C THR A 697 -10.10 8.47 -16.64
N SER A 698 -10.97 8.92 -17.53
CA SER A 698 -10.73 8.86 -19.00
C SER A 698 -9.53 9.71 -19.46
N GLN A 699 -9.05 10.65 -18.65
CA GLN A 699 -7.79 11.37 -18.88
C GLN A 699 -6.69 10.75 -18.02
N PRO A 700 -5.57 10.29 -18.62
CA PRO A 700 -4.57 9.49 -17.92
C PRO A 700 -3.91 10.18 -16.72
N ASP A 701 -3.77 11.50 -16.76
CA ASP A 701 -3.13 12.32 -15.72
C ASP A 701 -4.14 12.81 -14.65
N ILE A 702 -5.43 12.49 -14.79
CA ILE A 702 -6.49 12.91 -13.86
C ILE A 702 -7.04 11.69 -13.12
N PHE A 703 -7.01 11.78 -11.81
CA PHE A 703 -7.58 10.81 -10.88
C PHE A 703 -8.74 11.46 -10.13
N ALA A 704 -9.72 10.67 -9.70
CA ALA A 704 -10.89 11.22 -9.01
C ALA A 704 -11.25 10.37 -7.78
N GLY A 705 -11.80 11.03 -6.75
CA GLY A 705 -12.29 10.33 -5.55
C GLY A 705 -13.13 11.23 -4.65
N GLY A 706 -13.73 10.63 -3.63
CA GLY A 706 -14.75 11.24 -2.79
C GLY A 706 -16.10 11.33 -3.49
N ASP A 707 -16.93 12.27 -3.05
CA ASP A 707 -18.30 12.35 -3.52
C ASP A 707 -18.44 12.69 -5.02
N VAL A 708 -17.43 13.28 -5.63
CA VAL A 708 -17.43 13.54 -7.09
C VAL A 708 -17.44 12.24 -7.89
N LEU A 709 -16.91 11.16 -7.33
CA LEU A 709 -16.87 9.82 -7.95
C LEU A 709 -18.07 8.96 -7.54
N THR A 710 -18.39 8.93 -6.25
CA THR A 710 -19.37 7.97 -5.71
C THR A 710 -20.76 8.56 -5.45
N GLY A 711 -20.91 9.88 -5.52
CA GLY A 711 -21.98 10.60 -4.86
C GLY A 711 -21.74 10.73 -3.35
N PRO A 712 -22.60 11.43 -2.61
CA PRO A 712 -22.41 11.67 -1.18
C PRO A 712 -22.27 10.39 -0.36
N LYS A 713 -21.14 10.26 0.34
CA LYS A 713 -20.81 9.17 1.28
C LYS A 713 -20.20 9.74 2.57
N PHE A 714 -19.68 8.87 3.42
CA PHE A 714 -19.06 9.29 4.68
C PHE A 714 -17.60 9.72 4.48
N ALA A 715 -17.09 10.53 5.42
CA ALA A 715 -15.72 11.04 5.36
C ALA A 715 -14.67 9.91 5.28
N ILE A 716 -14.91 8.80 5.98
CA ILE A 716 -13.98 7.65 5.97
C ILE A 716 -13.90 6.95 4.60
N ASP A 717 -14.99 6.92 3.83
CA ASP A 717 -14.99 6.41 2.45
C ASP A 717 -14.11 7.31 1.55
N ALA A 718 -14.26 8.63 1.69
CA ALA A 718 -13.47 9.60 0.94
C ALA A 718 -11.98 9.55 1.30
N ILE A 719 -11.64 9.35 2.59
CA ILE A 719 -10.27 9.18 3.08
C ILE A 719 -9.64 7.94 2.45
N ALA A 720 -10.36 6.81 2.46
CA ALA A 720 -9.89 5.57 1.86
C ALA A 720 -9.58 5.73 0.36
N GLN A 721 -10.47 6.37 -0.38
CA GLN A 721 -10.28 6.65 -1.80
C GLN A 721 -9.08 7.59 -2.05
N GLY A 722 -8.90 8.61 -1.21
CA GLY A 722 -7.74 9.51 -1.30
C GLY A 722 -6.41 8.78 -1.16
N LYS A 723 -6.31 7.82 -0.23
CA LYS A 723 -5.13 6.96 -0.09
C LYS A 723 -4.89 6.10 -1.33
N GLN A 724 -5.93 5.45 -1.85
CA GLN A 724 -5.81 4.59 -3.02
C GLN A 724 -5.43 5.38 -4.29
N ALA A 725 -6.00 6.57 -4.45
CA ALA A 725 -5.62 7.47 -5.53
C ALA A 725 -4.15 7.94 -5.41
N ALA A 726 -3.66 8.22 -4.19
CA ALA A 726 -2.27 8.59 -3.97
C ALA A 726 -1.30 7.49 -4.43
N ILE A 727 -1.60 6.20 -4.18
CA ILE A 727 -0.82 5.08 -4.69
C ILE A 727 -0.83 5.04 -6.22
N SER A 728 -1.97 5.31 -6.85
CA SER A 728 -2.09 5.34 -8.31
C SER A 728 -1.33 6.51 -8.92
N ILE A 729 -1.43 7.69 -8.33
CA ILE A 729 -0.71 8.89 -8.76
C ILE A 729 0.80 8.66 -8.65
N HIS A 730 1.28 8.11 -7.52
CA HIS A 730 2.67 7.72 -7.36
C HIS A 730 3.15 6.84 -8.52
N ARG A 731 2.39 5.81 -8.86
CA ARG A 731 2.74 4.89 -9.96
C ARG A 731 2.67 5.55 -11.33
N TYR A 732 1.71 6.46 -11.54
CA TYR A 732 1.52 7.15 -12.80
C TYR A 732 2.67 8.10 -13.12
N VAL A 733 3.10 8.90 -12.13
CA VAL A 733 4.16 9.90 -12.34
C VAL A 733 5.57 9.30 -12.36
N GLN A 734 5.70 8.04 -11.96
CA GLN A 734 6.95 7.30 -12.04
C GLN A 734 6.98 6.45 -13.33
N PRO A 735 7.99 6.61 -14.20
CA PRO A 735 8.01 5.91 -15.49
C PRO A 735 8.06 4.39 -15.33
N GLY A 736 7.36 3.70 -16.22
CA GLY A 736 7.39 2.24 -16.33
C GLY A 736 6.65 1.48 -15.22
N GLN A 737 5.77 2.13 -14.46
CA GLN A 737 5.00 1.51 -13.40
C GLN A 737 3.63 1.02 -13.90
N SER A 738 3.17 -0.12 -13.39
CA SER A 738 1.80 -0.61 -13.59
C SER A 738 0.85 -0.06 -12.54
N LEU A 739 -0.27 0.50 -12.95
CA LEU A 739 -1.27 1.03 -12.01
C LEU A 739 -2.01 -0.07 -11.25
N THR A 740 -2.13 -1.26 -11.84
CA THR A 740 -2.94 -2.36 -11.28
C THR A 740 -2.12 -3.40 -10.54
N LEU A 741 -0.84 -3.54 -10.85
CA LEU A 741 0.01 -4.58 -10.29
C LEU A 741 0.05 -4.53 -8.75
N GLY A 742 -0.47 -5.55 -8.03
CA GLY A 742 -0.48 -5.64 -6.57
C GLY A 742 -1.60 -4.90 -5.85
N ARG A 743 -2.61 -4.43 -6.56
CA ARG A 743 -3.70 -3.66 -5.93
C ARG A 743 -4.70 -4.55 -5.19
N ASP A 744 -4.91 -5.79 -5.64
CA ASP A 744 -5.87 -6.73 -5.03
C ASP A 744 -5.44 -7.29 -3.68
N ARG A 745 -4.20 -7.01 -3.26
CA ARG A 745 -3.70 -7.33 -1.91
C ARG A 745 -4.51 -6.73 -0.76
N LEU A 746 -5.33 -5.74 -1.03
CA LEU A 746 -6.11 -5.03 -0.01
C LEU A 746 -7.52 -5.61 0.19
N THR A 747 -7.82 -6.76 -0.41
CA THR A 747 -9.09 -7.46 -0.15
C THR A 747 -9.01 -8.20 1.18
N TYR A 748 -9.88 -7.84 2.11
CA TYR A 748 -10.00 -8.48 3.42
C TYR A 748 -11.32 -9.22 3.54
N HIS A 749 -11.30 -10.44 4.08
CA HIS A 749 -12.49 -11.23 4.36
C HIS A 749 -12.62 -11.45 5.87
N ALA A 750 -13.82 -11.19 6.39
CA ALA A 750 -14.12 -11.51 7.78
C ALA A 750 -14.11 -13.04 7.98
N PHE A 751 -13.78 -13.48 9.18
CA PHE A 751 -13.90 -14.89 9.53
C PHE A 751 -15.38 -15.31 9.64
N ASP A 752 -15.60 -16.63 9.61
CA ASP A 752 -16.93 -17.21 9.73
C ASP A 752 -17.51 -17.01 11.13
N MET A 753 -18.51 -16.15 11.23
CA MET A 753 -19.19 -15.83 12.49
C MET A 753 -20.05 -17.00 13.01
N GLU A 754 -20.50 -17.91 12.13
CA GLU A 754 -21.28 -19.08 12.53
C GLU A 754 -20.43 -20.13 13.26
N ASN A 755 -19.11 -20.12 13.00
CA ASN A 755 -18.16 -21.01 13.67
C ASN A 755 -17.57 -20.43 14.97
N VAL A 756 -18.15 -19.39 15.56
CA VAL A 756 -17.69 -18.83 16.85
C VAL A 756 -18.45 -19.48 18.01
N ASP A 757 -17.72 -20.04 18.99
CA ASP A 757 -18.29 -20.52 20.26
C ASP A 757 -18.51 -19.34 21.21
N PHE A 758 -19.64 -18.65 21.04
CA PHE A 758 -19.99 -17.49 21.85
C PHE A 758 -20.20 -17.81 23.34
N ASP A 759 -20.58 -19.05 23.69
CA ASP A 759 -20.74 -19.44 25.10
C ASP A 759 -19.39 -19.50 25.81
N THR A 760 -18.39 -20.08 25.21
CA THR A 760 -17.02 -20.05 25.72
C THR A 760 -16.44 -18.65 25.72
N VAL A 761 -16.61 -17.89 24.65
CA VAL A 761 -16.13 -16.49 24.56
C VAL A 761 -16.75 -15.65 25.69
N LYS A 762 -18.03 -15.80 25.97
CA LYS A 762 -18.71 -15.08 27.07
C LYS A 762 -18.13 -15.40 28.46
N ARG A 763 -17.76 -16.65 28.69
CA ARG A 763 -17.17 -17.09 29.97
C ARG A 763 -15.73 -16.65 30.16
N THR A 764 -14.96 -16.48 29.09
CA THR A 764 -13.50 -16.26 29.15
C THR A 764 -13.11 -14.81 28.96
N ASN A 765 -14.05 -13.91 28.61
CA ASN A 765 -13.75 -12.51 28.33
C ASN A 765 -14.34 -11.55 29.35
N SER A 766 -13.92 -10.29 29.30
CA SER A 766 -14.33 -9.24 30.20
C SER A 766 -15.86 -9.06 30.28
N THR A 767 -16.38 -8.88 31.49
CA THR A 767 -17.78 -8.59 31.79
C THR A 767 -18.05 -7.09 31.98
N GLU A 768 -17.06 -6.25 31.77
CA GLU A 768 -17.20 -4.77 31.86
C GLU A 768 -18.32 -4.26 30.93
N ALA A 769 -19.11 -3.32 31.42
CA ALA A 769 -20.13 -2.66 30.62
C ALA A 769 -19.51 -1.69 29.60
N ARG A 770 -20.17 -1.52 28.44
CA ARG A 770 -19.77 -0.50 27.46
C ARG A 770 -19.73 0.88 28.10
N GLN A 771 -18.61 1.55 27.94
CA GLN A 771 -18.44 2.92 28.43
C GLN A 771 -19.19 3.90 27.53
N VAL A 772 -19.66 5.00 28.13
CA VAL A 772 -20.38 6.08 27.45
C VAL A 772 -19.66 7.38 27.76
N PRO A 773 -19.43 8.26 26.76
CA PRO A 773 -18.81 9.57 27.03
C PRO A 773 -19.75 10.44 27.86
N GLY A 774 -19.18 11.24 28.72
CA GLY A 774 -19.92 12.29 29.42
C GLY A 774 -20.31 13.43 28.48
N LYS A 775 -21.27 14.26 28.91
CA LYS A 775 -21.62 15.51 28.24
C LYS A 775 -21.28 16.71 29.13
N SER A 776 -20.84 17.81 28.50
CA SER A 776 -20.59 19.07 29.19
C SER A 776 -21.88 19.91 29.25
N GLU A 777 -22.40 20.17 30.44
CA GLU A 777 -23.57 21.03 30.63
C GLU A 777 -23.36 22.47 30.14
N GLU A 778 -22.15 23.01 30.32
CA GLU A 778 -21.79 24.36 29.88
C GLU A 778 -21.85 24.50 28.33
N LYS A 779 -21.50 23.46 27.62
CA LYS A 779 -21.51 23.44 26.17
C LYS A 779 -22.86 23.03 25.57
N ALA A 780 -23.74 22.44 26.35
CA ALA A 780 -25.04 21.96 25.92
C ALA A 780 -25.85 23.04 25.18
N LYS A 781 -26.43 22.66 24.04
CA LYS A 781 -27.21 23.54 23.14
C LYS A 781 -26.44 24.78 22.63
N THR A 782 -25.12 24.83 22.76
CA THR A 782 -24.26 25.85 22.15
C THR A 782 -23.73 25.37 20.78
N PHE A 783 -22.88 26.17 20.13
CA PHE A 783 -22.15 25.76 18.93
C PHE A 783 -20.81 25.08 19.25
N ARG A 784 -20.59 24.61 20.49
CA ARG A 784 -19.44 23.84 20.95
C ARG A 784 -19.80 22.36 21.04
N ASP A 785 -18.83 21.47 20.83
CA ASP A 785 -18.97 20.03 21.03
C ASP A 785 -19.11 19.76 22.54
N ASP A 786 -20.25 19.24 22.96
CA ASP A 786 -20.55 18.91 24.36
C ASP A 786 -20.17 17.47 24.73
N ARG A 787 -19.82 16.64 23.79
CA ARG A 787 -19.38 15.26 24.01
C ARG A 787 -17.97 15.23 24.55
N LEU A 788 -17.79 14.83 25.78
CA LEU A 788 -16.49 14.71 26.43
C LEU A 788 -15.70 13.54 25.84
N THR A 789 -14.37 13.67 25.86
CA THR A 789 -13.47 12.56 25.53
C THR A 789 -13.39 11.60 26.72
N PHE A 790 -13.24 10.29 26.47
CA PHE A 790 -13.05 9.30 27.53
C PHE A 790 -11.87 9.66 28.44
N THR A 791 -11.98 9.27 29.70
CA THR A 791 -10.85 9.24 30.64
C THR A 791 -9.98 8.01 30.37
N GLU A 792 -8.76 8.00 30.86
CA GLU A 792 -7.88 6.83 30.76
C GLU A 792 -8.48 5.57 31.41
N GLU A 793 -9.24 5.74 32.49
CA GLU A 793 -9.95 4.65 33.15
C GLU A 793 -11.05 4.08 32.24
N GLN A 794 -11.85 4.94 31.61
CA GLN A 794 -12.85 4.51 30.64
C GLN A 794 -12.21 3.80 29.44
N VAL A 795 -11.09 4.32 28.91
CA VAL A 795 -10.33 3.65 27.84
C VAL A 795 -9.87 2.26 28.26
N ARG A 796 -9.31 2.11 29.46
CA ARG A 796 -8.87 0.81 29.98
C ARG A 796 -10.02 -0.19 30.11
N LYS A 797 -11.17 0.23 30.65
CA LYS A 797 -12.36 -0.61 30.76
C LYS A 797 -12.91 -0.98 29.39
N GLU A 798 -13.01 -0.02 28.49
CA GLU A 798 -13.55 -0.26 27.14
C GLU A 798 -12.65 -1.14 26.29
N THR A 799 -11.34 -0.92 26.32
CA THR A 799 -10.37 -1.75 25.56
C THR A 799 -10.30 -3.21 26.07
N ALA A 800 -10.55 -3.42 27.38
CA ALA A 800 -10.64 -4.77 27.95
C ALA A 800 -11.83 -5.58 27.41
N ARG A 801 -12.84 -4.93 26.83
CA ARG A 801 -13.98 -5.58 26.19
C ARG A 801 -13.67 -6.13 24.80
N CYS A 802 -12.55 -5.75 24.18
CA CYS A 802 -12.16 -6.26 22.88
C CYS A 802 -11.86 -7.76 22.96
N LEU A 803 -12.55 -8.54 22.14
CA LEU A 803 -12.43 -10.01 22.15
C LEU A 803 -11.15 -10.53 21.51
N GLY A 804 -10.37 -9.68 20.79
CA GLY A 804 -9.19 -10.13 20.09
C GLY A 804 -9.50 -11.19 19.02
N CYS A 805 -10.47 -10.90 18.15
CA CYS A 805 -11.10 -11.83 17.24
C CYS A 805 -10.16 -12.58 16.30
N GLY A 806 -9.09 -11.90 15.83
CA GLY A 806 -8.16 -12.45 14.85
C GLY A 806 -6.72 -12.45 15.34
N ALA A 807 -5.90 -13.28 14.68
CA ALA A 807 -4.46 -13.29 14.79
C ALA A 807 -3.85 -13.57 13.42
N SER A 808 -2.55 -13.33 13.26
CA SER A 808 -1.80 -13.79 12.09
C SER A 808 -1.29 -15.21 12.31
N PHE A 809 -1.18 -15.99 11.23
CA PHE A 809 -0.69 -17.35 11.19
C PHE A 809 0.42 -17.47 10.14
N VAL A 810 1.41 -18.30 10.38
CA VAL A 810 2.52 -18.51 9.46
C VAL A 810 2.42 -19.89 8.81
N ASP A 811 2.49 -19.92 7.50
CA ASP A 811 2.77 -21.12 6.74
C ASP A 811 4.30 -21.36 6.73
N PRO A 812 4.82 -22.37 7.43
CA PRO A 812 6.25 -22.61 7.53
C PRO A 812 6.87 -23.06 6.20
N ASN A 813 6.07 -23.63 5.30
CA ASN A 813 6.53 -24.07 3.99
C ASN A 813 6.69 -22.91 3.02
N LYS A 814 5.87 -21.88 3.13
CA LYS A 814 6.00 -20.62 2.35
C LYS A 814 6.99 -19.62 2.96
N CYS A 815 7.30 -19.73 4.26
CA CYS A 815 8.15 -18.77 4.94
C CYS A 815 9.58 -18.80 4.42
N LEU A 816 10.11 -17.65 4.00
CA LEU A 816 11.49 -17.49 3.53
C LEU A 816 12.49 -17.28 4.68
N GLY A 817 12.01 -16.99 5.89
CA GLY A 817 12.86 -16.68 7.04
C GLY A 817 13.61 -15.35 6.91
N CYS A 818 13.06 -14.38 6.19
CA CYS A 818 13.69 -13.08 5.94
C CYS A 818 13.65 -12.11 7.12
N GLY A 819 12.74 -12.29 8.09
CA GLY A 819 12.62 -11.43 9.27
C GLY A 819 11.94 -10.09 9.06
N VAL A 820 11.50 -9.72 7.84
CA VAL A 820 10.82 -8.44 7.59
C VAL A 820 9.56 -8.28 8.44
N CYS A 821 8.82 -9.35 8.69
CA CYS A 821 7.63 -9.33 9.54
C CYS A 821 7.93 -8.97 10.99
N THR A 822 9.08 -9.36 11.54
CA THR A 822 9.47 -9.06 12.92
C THR A 822 9.72 -7.58 13.10
N THR A 823 10.38 -6.91 12.13
CA THR A 823 10.65 -5.47 12.17
C THR A 823 9.39 -4.61 12.07
N ARG A 824 8.26 -5.19 11.63
CA ARG A 824 6.96 -4.51 11.51
C ARG A 824 6.06 -4.72 12.72
N CYS A 825 6.34 -5.72 13.54
CA CYS A 825 5.51 -6.05 14.69
C CYS A 825 5.83 -5.14 15.88
N LYS A 826 4.90 -4.24 16.22
CA LYS A 826 5.00 -3.37 17.41
C LYS A 826 4.57 -4.08 18.72
N PHE A 827 4.12 -5.33 18.63
CA PHE A 827 3.54 -6.08 19.73
C PHE A 827 4.47 -7.19 20.25
N ASP A 828 5.67 -7.28 19.68
CA ASP A 828 6.62 -8.35 19.99
C ASP A 828 5.97 -9.75 19.85
N ALA A 829 5.13 -9.90 18.85
CA ALA A 829 4.38 -11.12 18.61
C ALA A 829 5.01 -12.04 17.56
N ILE A 830 6.07 -11.61 16.86
CA ILE A 830 6.70 -12.36 15.78
C ILE A 830 8.19 -12.46 16.02
N HIS A 831 8.70 -13.70 16.02
CA HIS A 831 10.11 -14.00 16.21
C HIS A 831 10.60 -14.93 15.12
N LEU A 832 11.88 -14.88 14.78
CA LEU A 832 12.52 -15.88 13.94
C LEU A 832 13.03 -17.04 14.79
N ARG A 833 12.72 -18.25 14.38
CA ARG A 833 13.26 -19.48 14.96
C ARG A 833 14.08 -20.23 13.93
N LYS A 834 15.29 -20.61 14.32
CA LYS A 834 16.15 -21.45 13.48
C LYS A 834 15.58 -22.86 13.42
N ARG A 835 15.37 -23.37 12.21
CA ARG A 835 14.76 -24.68 11.95
C ARG A 835 15.70 -25.64 11.24
N THR A 836 16.68 -25.11 10.50
CA THR A 836 17.64 -25.87 9.71
C THR A 836 19.04 -25.32 9.89
N TYR A 837 20.03 -26.06 9.43
CA TYR A 837 21.45 -25.70 9.46
C TYR A 837 22.09 -25.93 8.09
N VAL A 838 21.32 -25.67 7.02
CA VAL A 838 21.79 -25.88 5.66
C VAL A 838 22.69 -24.71 5.26
N GLU A 839 23.87 -25.03 4.76
CA GLU A 839 24.78 -24.07 4.14
C GLU A 839 24.45 -23.90 2.66
N SER A 840 24.92 -22.80 2.07
CA SER A 840 24.78 -22.58 0.63
C SER A 840 25.71 -23.53 -0.12
N ILE A 841 25.17 -24.21 -1.12
CA ILE A 841 25.96 -25.07 -2.01
C ILE A 841 26.76 -24.18 -2.95
N ASP A 842 28.04 -24.47 -3.06
CA ASP A 842 28.92 -23.78 -4.00
C ASP A 842 28.39 -23.87 -5.44
N TYR A 843 28.41 -22.75 -6.14
CA TYR A 843 27.92 -22.63 -7.51
C TYR A 843 28.51 -23.71 -8.43
N PHE A 844 29.82 -24.00 -8.29
CA PHE A 844 30.53 -25.01 -9.10
C PHE A 844 30.24 -26.46 -8.68
N ASP A 845 29.71 -26.69 -7.49
CA ASP A 845 29.31 -28.03 -7.02
C ASP A 845 27.85 -28.36 -7.36
N ARG A 846 27.02 -27.37 -7.70
CA ARG A 846 25.62 -27.59 -8.11
C ARG A 846 25.44 -28.64 -9.22
N PRO A 847 26.25 -28.63 -10.31
CA PRO A 847 26.14 -29.65 -11.35
C PRO A 847 26.36 -31.08 -10.86
N LYS A 848 27.01 -31.27 -9.70
CA LYS A 848 27.19 -32.57 -9.05
C LYS A 848 26.01 -32.97 -8.18
N VAL A 849 25.46 -32.01 -7.43
CA VAL A 849 24.40 -32.26 -6.45
C VAL A 849 23.01 -32.36 -7.08
N LEU A 850 22.72 -31.53 -8.10
CA LEU A 850 21.39 -31.49 -8.72
C LEU A 850 20.96 -32.80 -9.37
N PRO A 851 21.81 -33.52 -10.16
CA PRO A 851 21.41 -34.77 -10.75
C PRO A 851 21.02 -35.83 -9.74
N GLU A 852 21.75 -35.93 -8.63
CA GLU A 852 21.48 -36.89 -7.54
C GLU A 852 20.14 -36.54 -6.85
N PHE A 853 19.91 -35.26 -6.58
CA PHE A 853 18.65 -34.79 -5.99
C PHE A 853 17.47 -35.08 -6.90
N ILE A 854 17.59 -34.79 -8.21
CA ILE A 854 16.54 -35.04 -9.21
C ILE A 854 16.24 -36.56 -9.30
N ALA A 855 17.27 -37.39 -9.33
CA ALA A 855 17.11 -38.87 -9.36
C ALA A 855 16.43 -39.38 -8.10
N GLY A 856 16.85 -38.88 -6.94
CA GLY A 856 16.24 -39.24 -5.64
C GLY A 856 14.78 -38.81 -5.55
N ARG A 857 14.44 -37.56 -6.02
CA ARG A 857 13.07 -37.06 -6.04
C ARG A 857 12.19 -37.91 -6.99
N ARG A 858 12.64 -38.21 -8.19
CA ARG A 858 11.92 -39.08 -9.13
C ARG A 858 11.60 -40.43 -8.53
N LYS A 859 12.59 -41.06 -7.87
CA LYS A 859 12.40 -42.34 -7.20
C LYS A 859 11.34 -42.25 -6.07
N ARG A 860 11.32 -41.17 -5.28
CA ARG A 860 10.30 -40.99 -4.22
C ARG A 860 8.91 -40.82 -4.81
N ILE A 861 8.78 -40.04 -5.92
CA ILE A 861 7.51 -39.89 -6.65
C ILE A 861 7.01 -41.25 -7.16
N GLU A 862 7.89 -42.09 -7.75
CA GLU A 862 7.54 -43.41 -8.23
C GLU A 862 7.05 -44.34 -7.11
N ILE A 863 7.73 -44.31 -5.94
CA ILE A 863 7.31 -45.06 -4.76
C ILE A 863 5.93 -44.62 -4.29
N ARG A 864 5.68 -43.31 -4.22
CA ARG A 864 4.38 -42.76 -3.81
C ARG A 864 3.28 -43.21 -4.77
N LYS A 865 3.48 -43.06 -6.06
CA LYS A 865 2.54 -43.52 -7.11
C LYS A 865 2.24 -45.03 -7.04
N ALA A 866 3.23 -45.84 -6.67
CA ALA A 866 3.03 -47.27 -6.48
C ALA A 866 2.21 -47.61 -5.21
N ALA A 867 2.34 -46.82 -4.17
CA ALA A 867 1.57 -46.99 -2.93
C ALA A 867 0.11 -46.51 -3.03
N GLU A 868 -0.18 -45.60 -3.98
CA GLU A 868 -1.52 -45.05 -4.25
C GLU A 868 -2.32 -45.95 -5.21
N ARG A 869 -1.65 -46.89 -5.91
CA ARG A 869 -2.27 -47.95 -6.74
C ARG A 869 -2.62 -49.18 -5.92
#